data_9784f685b881a1629faedaf6d1854297
#
_entry.id   9784f685b881a1629faedaf6d1854297
#
_cell.length_a   1.000
_cell.length_b   1.000
_cell.length_c   1.000
_cell.angle_alpha   90.00
_cell.angle_beta   90.00
_cell.angle_gamma   90.00
#
_symmetry.space_group_name_H-M   'P 1'
#
loop_
_entity.id
_entity.type
_entity.pdbx_description
1 polymer ?
#
loop_
_entity_poly.entity_id
_entity_poly.type
_entity_poly.pdbx_seq_one_letter_code
_entity_poly.pdbx_strand_id
1 'polypeptide(L)'
;MLKQKVYQKFAKAFLADDLSVSYTLKTDDITVADKPRGTPYVSRKGAFDERGYNAETRTSLNITEENGGYFIEIKTKSENLSEFGLNIPLRFMGKKNCGGWKNQYLLNSPYNTADNKHIFCYFTRPQGKNLLVLALSRADGWKADYSLFSGGQYFDNLKFLASFDRAYKQSDNKRLKLFVKEIEGYKEAIKVVSEAKNLPVAYYEKSFVKLGEQLKISVEGDFDYLSVGRKRYPNLGGYAVVTGDKYGLRAIAPYKNGKKGLECVAYVYDDINEVMKRSMFSVSEEDNAKTDGNLCEWKCYISAILRYMSQTGRNKQLVKKIMPGLKLITERDESKALPRQTIFYKPQNGFPAYNVYASGRVQEQFFGVGILLDAYKFFGSKKYLDYAVRSLDCVLLHHLKTDGRIGAFLEWSVKEEDYTTVCCLIIPVLDMAEYLKDVLPQKSEYYYLCAEKMAEHVYERGFSFPTETDTQNFAEPFVEEGSMSCSALTLLYYCHKTGRNEKYIARAKEILVLHESWVMRAHIAPMFNSTLRWWETKWEGDKDGNALCAGHAWTIWRAEADYLYYKLTGDEEHLLKASNGFMSNFSKIDKKGRSYTCYQPDYITGGGFTASGKDVDFRIVNGFPKQTDSGLSRYVWSRAMCGILKEKGVF
;
A
#
# COMPACT_ATOMS: atom_id res chain seq x y z
N MET A 1 -4.02 -32.37 17.37
CA MET A 1 -3.35 -31.24 18.08
C MET A 1 -2.09 -31.76 18.75
N LEU A 2 -0.97 -31.11 18.51
CA LEU A 2 0.33 -31.43 19.12
C LEU A 2 0.26 -31.30 20.64
N LYS A 3 0.69 -32.31 21.39
CA LYS A 3 0.67 -32.32 22.87
C LYS A 3 1.89 -31.64 23.50
N GLN A 4 2.84 -31.14 22.71
CA GLN A 4 4.01 -30.44 23.24
C GLN A 4 3.60 -29.12 23.93
N LYS A 5 3.97 -28.95 25.19
CA LYS A 5 3.63 -27.78 26.01
C LYS A 5 4.06 -26.44 25.37
N VAL A 6 5.24 -26.44 24.76
CA VAL A 6 5.81 -25.27 24.04
C VAL A 6 4.98 -24.97 22.77
N TYR A 7 4.60 -25.99 22.01
CA TYR A 7 3.72 -25.78 20.85
C TYR A 7 2.37 -25.15 21.25
N GLN A 8 1.74 -25.67 22.31
CA GLN A 8 0.46 -25.14 22.75
C GLN A 8 0.55 -23.65 23.15
N LYS A 9 1.65 -23.27 23.83
CA LYS A 9 1.93 -21.88 24.17
C LYS A 9 2.10 -21.01 22.90
N PHE A 10 2.90 -21.49 21.95
CA PHE A 10 3.11 -20.84 20.65
C PHE A 10 1.80 -20.69 19.87
N ALA A 11 1.05 -21.78 19.72
CA ALA A 11 -0.21 -21.77 18.96
C ALA A 11 -1.23 -20.81 19.58
N LYS A 12 -1.38 -20.86 20.91
CA LYS A 12 -2.25 -19.93 21.65
C LYS A 12 -1.84 -18.47 21.45
N ALA A 13 -0.55 -18.17 21.34
CA ALA A 13 -0.06 -16.80 21.17
C ALA A 13 -0.25 -16.27 19.75
N PHE A 14 0.04 -17.08 18.73
CA PHE A 14 0.23 -16.57 17.35
C PHE A 14 -0.69 -17.17 16.30
N LEU A 15 -1.20 -18.37 16.50
CA LEU A 15 -1.88 -19.09 15.44
C LEU A 15 -3.40 -18.97 15.52
N ALA A 16 -4.02 -18.92 14.34
CA ALA A 16 -5.47 -19.04 14.17
C ALA A 16 -5.90 -20.50 13.99
N ASP A 17 -4.99 -21.38 13.54
CA ASP A 17 -5.20 -22.81 13.31
C ASP A 17 -3.88 -23.56 13.53
N ASP A 18 -3.89 -24.88 13.52
CA ASP A 18 -2.69 -25.70 13.70
C ASP A 18 -1.69 -25.57 12.55
N LEU A 19 -0.39 -25.69 12.86
CA LEU A 19 0.65 -25.82 11.84
C LEU A 19 0.38 -27.04 10.96
N SER A 20 0.64 -26.93 9.68
CA SER A 20 0.45 -28.02 8.72
C SER A 20 1.50 -27.97 7.63
N VAL A 21 1.62 -29.07 6.87
CA VAL A 21 2.41 -29.11 5.66
C VAL A 21 1.51 -29.11 4.43
N SER A 22 1.95 -28.46 3.36
CA SER A 22 1.41 -28.66 2.02
C SER A 22 2.46 -29.29 1.14
N TYR A 23 2.07 -30.19 0.26
CA TYR A 23 3.01 -30.93 -0.55
C TYR A 23 2.39 -31.41 -1.85
N THR A 24 3.25 -31.63 -2.83
CA THR A 24 2.93 -32.23 -4.11
C THR A 24 3.79 -33.46 -4.27
N LEU A 25 3.16 -34.60 -4.46
CA LEU A 25 3.87 -35.88 -4.70
C LEU A 25 4.35 -35.95 -6.17
N LYS A 26 5.55 -36.49 -6.38
CA LYS A 26 6.00 -36.89 -7.71
C LYS A 26 5.19 -38.12 -8.11
N THR A 27 4.41 -37.99 -9.16
CA THR A 27 3.64 -39.11 -9.71
C THR A 27 4.32 -39.56 -10.96
N ASP A 28 5.05 -40.67 -10.86
CA ASP A 28 5.62 -41.35 -12.02
C ASP A 28 4.56 -42.11 -12.85
N ASP A 29 3.30 -42.17 -12.37
CA ASP A 29 2.25 -43.03 -12.91
C ASP A 29 0.90 -42.36 -13.22
N ILE A 30 0.83 -41.09 -13.43
CA ILE A 30 -0.45 -40.49 -13.89
C ILE A 30 -0.42 -40.29 -15.41
N THR A 31 -1.01 -41.22 -16.11
CA THR A 31 -1.40 -41.06 -17.51
C THR A 31 -2.27 -39.86 -17.73
N VAL A 32 -1.81 -38.92 -18.56
CA VAL A 32 -2.30 -37.57 -18.78
C VAL A 32 -3.58 -37.50 -19.62
N ALA A 33 -4.38 -38.59 -19.71
CA ALA A 33 -5.49 -38.67 -20.64
C ALA A 33 -6.74 -37.83 -20.29
N ASP A 34 -6.96 -37.46 -19.02
CA ASP A 34 -8.26 -36.88 -18.59
C ASP A 34 -8.21 -35.61 -17.76
N LYS A 35 -7.21 -34.75 -17.92
CA LYS A 35 -7.16 -33.49 -17.16
C LYS A 35 -7.31 -32.24 -18.03
N PRO A 36 -8.12 -31.25 -17.61
CA PRO A 36 -8.15 -29.95 -18.29
C PRO A 36 -6.75 -29.34 -18.34
N ARG A 37 -6.40 -28.80 -19.49
CA ARG A 37 -5.11 -28.09 -19.69
C ARG A 37 -4.94 -27.03 -18.60
N GLY A 38 -3.93 -27.19 -17.73
CA GLY A 38 -3.48 -26.11 -16.85
C GLY A 38 -3.09 -26.45 -15.42
N THR A 39 -3.36 -27.62 -14.88
CA THR A 39 -2.97 -27.98 -13.50
C THR A 39 -2.38 -29.38 -13.40
N PRO A 40 -1.05 -29.50 -13.47
CA PRO A 40 -0.42 -30.83 -13.36
C PRO A 40 -0.25 -31.35 -11.92
N TYR A 41 -0.65 -30.60 -10.86
CA TYR A 41 -0.30 -30.93 -9.49
C TYR A 41 -1.49 -30.85 -8.55
N VAL A 42 -1.74 -31.91 -7.80
CA VAL A 42 -2.70 -31.90 -6.68
C VAL A 42 -1.93 -31.53 -5.42
N SER A 43 -2.05 -30.28 -5.00
CA SER A 43 -1.54 -29.84 -3.70
C SER A 43 -2.36 -30.49 -2.58
N ARG A 44 -1.70 -31.22 -1.69
CA ARG A 44 -2.30 -31.81 -0.50
C ARG A 44 -1.88 -31.04 0.74
N LYS A 45 -2.76 -31.02 1.75
CA LYS A 45 -2.49 -30.46 3.07
C LYS A 45 -2.46 -31.61 4.08
N GLY A 46 -1.39 -31.71 4.87
CA GLY A 46 -1.23 -32.74 5.89
C GLY A 46 -1.04 -32.12 7.27
N ALA A 47 -1.73 -32.65 8.27
CA ALA A 47 -1.54 -32.29 9.67
C ALA A 47 -0.36 -33.04 10.30
N PHE A 48 0.18 -32.50 11.39
CA PHE A 48 1.10 -33.22 12.26
C PHE A 48 0.33 -34.03 13.30
N ASP A 49 0.81 -35.21 13.64
CA ASP A 49 0.30 -36.01 14.76
C ASP A 49 0.65 -35.37 16.12
N GLU A 50 0.24 -36.01 17.21
CA GLU A 50 0.49 -35.53 18.57
C GLU A 50 1.97 -35.37 18.93
N ARG A 51 2.85 -36.08 18.24
CA ARG A 51 4.30 -36.07 18.44
C ARG A 51 5.02 -35.06 17.52
N GLY A 52 4.32 -34.45 16.59
CA GLY A 52 4.89 -33.56 15.58
C GLY A 52 5.42 -34.31 14.36
N TYR A 53 4.79 -35.39 13.98
CA TYR A 53 5.18 -36.17 12.81
C TYR A 53 4.05 -36.19 11.76
N ASN A 54 4.41 -35.96 10.52
CA ASN A 54 3.52 -36.17 9.38
C ASN A 54 4.02 -37.40 8.61
N ALA A 55 3.22 -38.47 8.62
CA ALA A 55 3.62 -39.76 8.05
C ALA A 55 3.70 -39.74 6.53
N GLU A 56 2.83 -39.02 5.85
CA GLU A 56 2.78 -38.96 4.38
C GLU A 56 4.04 -38.31 3.78
N THR A 57 4.52 -37.26 4.40
CA THR A 57 5.72 -36.52 3.97
C THR A 57 6.97 -36.93 4.73
N ARG A 58 6.85 -37.88 5.68
CA ARG A 58 7.93 -38.28 6.62
C ARG A 58 8.60 -37.04 7.25
N THR A 59 7.80 -36.06 7.67
CA THR A 59 8.27 -34.79 8.21
C THR A 59 8.13 -34.75 9.72
N SER A 60 9.21 -34.40 10.40
CA SER A 60 9.22 -34.11 11.83
C SER A 60 9.18 -32.60 12.07
N LEU A 61 8.38 -32.16 13.05
CA LEU A 61 8.28 -30.80 13.56
C LEU A 61 8.76 -30.79 15.00
N ASN A 62 9.67 -29.86 15.33
CA ASN A 62 10.10 -29.58 16.69
C ASN A 62 9.97 -28.08 16.99
N ILE A 63 9.47 -27.74 18.16
CA ILE A 63 9.35 -26.33 18.61
C ILE A 63 9.99 -26.22 20.00
N THR A 64 10.94 -25.28 20.11
CA THR A 64 11.60 -24.93 21.36
C THR A 64 11.44 -23.44 21.65
N GLU A 65 11.48 -23.07 22.93
CA GLU A 65 11.41 -21.68 23.39
C GLU A 65 12.76 -21.31 23.98
N GLU A 66 13.44 -20.33 23.34
CA GLU A 66 14.76 -19.86 23.76
C GLU A 66 14.94 -18.38 23.37
N ASN A 67 15.75 -17.64 24.11
CA ASN A 67 16.09 -16.23 23.80
C ASN A 67 14.87 -15.31 23.63
N GLY A 68 13.78 -15.57 24.37
CA GLY A 68 12.56 -14.80 24.30
C GLY A 68 11.76 -14.97 23.00
N GLY A 69 12.00 -16.06 22.28
CA GLY A 69 11.27 -16.40 21.05
C GLY A 69 11.11 -17.91 20.89
N TYR A 70 10.59 -18.32 19.75
CA TYR A 70 10.31 -19.72 19.41
C TYR A 70 11.13 -20.15 18.21
N PHE A 71 11.80 -21.28 18.31
CA PHE A 71 12.43 -21.95 17.17
C PHE A 71 11.50 -23.04 16.65
N ILE A 72 11.20 -22.96 15.35
CA ILE A 72 10.41 -23.97 14.63
C ILE A 72 11.37 -24.69 13.70
N GLU A 73 11.57 -25.95 13.90
CA GLU A 73 12.41 -26.78 13.03
C GLU A 73 11.58 -27.87 12.38
N ILE A 74 11.66 -27.97 11.05
CA ILE A 74 11.12 -29.09 10.30
C ILE A 74 12.21 -29.80 9.56
N LYS A 75 12.08 -31.13 9.49
CA LYS A 75 12.93 -32.01 8.70
C LYS A 75 12.07 -33.01 7.95
N THR A 76 12.16 -33.05 6.63
CA THR A 76 11.49 -34.06 5.82
C THR A 76 12.46 -35.06 5.27
N LYS A 77 12.05 -36.33 5.24
CA LYS A 77 12.81 -37.46 4.67
C LYS A 77 12.17 -38.02 3.39
N SER A 78 11.10 -37.41 2.91
CA SER A 78 10.41 -37.87 1.71
C SER A 78 11.26 -37.61 0.47
N GLU A 79 11.32 -38.63 -0.40
CA GLU A 79 12.04 -38.60 -1.68
C GLU A 79 11.10 -38.32 -2.86
N ASN A 80 9.79 -38.48 -2.64
CA ASN A 80 8.77 -38.39 -3.69
C ASN A 80 8.02 -37.03 -3.70
N LEU A 81 8.63 -35.97 -3.20
CA LEU A 81 8.02 -34.65 -3.21
C LEU A 81 8.59 -33.78 -4.34
N SER A 82 7.73 -33.15 -5.12
CA SER A 82 8.12 -32.10 -6.05
C SER A 82 8.09 -30.70 -5.37
N GLU A 83 7.12 -30.49 -4.50
CA GLU A 83 7.02 -29.32 -3.65
C GLU A 83 6.72 -29.73 -2.21
N PHE A 84 7.19 -28.88 -1.31
CA PHE A 84 6.93 -29.03 0.12
C PHE A 84 6.86 -27.67 0.78
N GLY A 85 5.88 -27.45 1.66
CA GLY A 85 5.73 -26.21 2.38
C GLY A 85 5.28 -26.39 3.81
N LEU A 86 5.83 -25.58 4.72
CA LEU A 86 5.30 -25.37 6.06
C LEU A 86 4.28 -24.26 6.03
N ASN A 87 3.07 -24.52 6.48
CA ASN A 87 2.00 -23.55 6.65
C ASN A 87 1.98 -23.03 8.09
N ILE A 88 2.03 -21.72 8.25
CA ILE A 88 1.97 -21.04 9.55
C ILE A 88 0.73 -20.14 9.52
N PRO A 89 -0.43 -20.63 9.97
CA PRO A 89 -1.69 -19.89 9.96
C PRO A 89 -1.70 -18.86 11.11
N LEU A 90 -0.99 -17.75 10.93
CA LEU A 90 -1.00 -16.64 11.88
C LEU A 90 -2.41 -16.05 12.01
N ARG A 91 -2.64 -15.31 13.10
CA ARG A 91 -3.86 -14.55 13.31
C ARG A 91 -3.89 -13.33 12.41
N PHE A 92 -4.14 -13.54 11.13
CA PHE A 92 -4.26 -12.47 10.16
C PHE A 92 -5.58 -11.70 10.28
N MET A 93 -5.56 -10.44 9.86
CA MET A 93 -6.76 -9.63 9.78
C MET A 93 -7.80 -10.25 8.86
N GLY A 94 -9.08 -10.22 9.28
CA GLY A 94 -10.21 -10.79 8.53
C GLY A 94 -10.56 -12.24 8.86
N LYS A 95 -9.73 -12.98 9.62
CA LYS A 95 -10.11 -14.32 10.07
C LYS A 95 -11.09 -14.28 11.25
N LYS A 96 -12.13 -15.12 11.17
CA LYS A 96 -13.01 -15.39 12.30
C LYS A 96 -12.20 -15.89 13.50
N ASN A 97 -12.59 -15.46 14.70
CA ASN A 97 -12.01 -15.90 15.98
C ASN A 97 -10.57 -15.46 16.28
N CYS A 98 -10.06 -14.43 15.62
CA CYS A 98 -8.72 -13.90 15.89
C CYS A 98 -8.68 -12.80 16.96
N GLY A 99 -9.75 -12.53 17.68
CA GLY A 99 -9.77 -11.59 18.81
C GLY A 99 -9.87 -10.12 18.38
N GLY A 100 -10.57 -9.85 17.28
CA GLY A 100 -10.77 -8.51 16.73
C GLY A 100 -9.59 -8.01 15.89
N TRP A 101 -9.87 -7.15 14.93
CA TRP A 101 -8.88 -6.62 13.97
C TRP A 101 -7.67 -5.93 14.63
N LYS A 102 -7.84 -5.33 15.81
CA LYS A 102 -6.75 -4.66 16.54
C LYS A 102 -5.62 -5.59 16.97
N ASN A 103 -5.92 -6.89 17.12
CA ASN A 103 -4.97 -7.90 17.57
C ASN A 103 -4.44 -8.80 16.45
N GLN A 104 -4.80 -8.51 15.21
CA GLN A 104 -4.42 -9.32 14.06
C GLN A 104 -3.15 -8.81 13.41
N TYR A 105 -2.36 -9.74 12.89
CA TYR A 105 -1.12 -9.44 12.21
C TYR A 105 -1.35 -9.01 10.76
N LEU A 106 -0.57 -8.02 10.33
CA LEU A 106 -0.45 -7.56 8.96
C LEU A 106 0.99 -7.81 8.50
N LEU A 107 1.16 -8.43 7.35
CA LEU A 107 2.49 -8.53 6.73
C LEU A 107 2.92 -7.13 6.29
N ASN A 108 3.82 -6.52 7.06
CA ASN A 108 4.29 -5.16 6.80
C ASN A 108 5.49 -5.15 5.85
N SER A 109 6.51 -5.95 6.17
CA SER A 109 7.76 -5.92 5.41
C SER A 109 8.31 -7.33 5.24
N PRO A 110 8.05 -7.96 4.09
CA PRO A 110 8.74 -9.18 3.71
C PRO A 110 10.15 -8.84 3.22
N TYR A 111 11.10 -9.70 3.48
CA TYR A 111 12.45 -9.60 2.94
C TYR A 111 12.94 -10.96 2.47
N ASN A 112 13.44 -11.00 1.25
CA ASN A 112 14.08 -12.18 0.69
C ASN A 112 15.21 -11.72 -0.23
N THR A 113 16.42 -12.27 -0.04
CA THR A 113 17.51 -11.97 -0.98
C THR A 113 17.30 -12.70 -2.31
N ALA A 114 17.88 -12.16 -3.38
CA ALA A 114 17.78 -12.72 -4.72
C ALA A 114 18.19 -14.18 -4.82
N ASP A 115 19.11 -14.61 -3.97
CA ASP A 115 19.60 -15.99 -3.89
C ASP A 115 18.84 -16.84 -2.87
N ASN A 116 17.74 -16.35 -2.33
CA ASN A 116 16.92 -16.98 -1.28
C ASN A 116 17.69 -17.41 -0.02
N LYS A 117 18.86 -16.83 0.25
CA LYS A 117 19.67 -17.19 1.42
C LYS A 117 19.19 -16.55 2.71
N HIS A 118 18.57 -15.38 2.61
CA HIS A 118 18.10 -14.64 3.76
C HIS A 118 16.64 -14.27 3.57
N ILE A 119 15.79 -14.86 4.40
CA ILE A 119 14.34 -14.61 4.40
C ILE A 119 13.94 -14.20 5.80
N PHE A 120 13.25 -13.08 5.92
CA PHE A 120 12.49 -12.73 7.11
C PHE A 120 11.22 -11.98 6.76
N CYS A 121 10.23 -12.07 7.64
CA CYS A 121 8.95 -11.41 7.51
C CYS A 121 8.67 -10.62 8.79
N TYR A 122 8.42 -9.35 8.63
CA TYR A 122 8.01 -8.47 9.71
C TYR A 122 6.51 -8.23 9.61
N PHE A 123 5.82 -8.54 10.68
CA PHE A 123 4.38 -8.34 10.81
C PHE A 123 4.10 -7.30 11.85
N THR A 124 3.17 -6.40 11.55
CA THR A 124 2.65 -5.41 12.48
C THR A 124 1.26 -5.79 12.93
N ARG A 125 0.83 -5.25 14.06
CA ARG A 125 -0.56 -5.27 14.48
C ARG A 125 -0.95 -3.94 15.12
N PRO A 126 -2.21 -3.51 15.00
CA PRO A 126 -2.66 -2.21 15.51
C PRO A 126 -2.50 -2.06 17.03
N GLN A 127 -2.61 -3.15 17.78
CA GLN A 127 -2.39 -3.16 19.23
C GLN A 127 -1.48 -4.32 19.65
N GLY A 128 -0.51 -4.03 20.52
CA GLY A 128 0.45 -4.99 21.07
C GLY A 128 1.74 -5.06 20.25
N LYS A 129 2.56 -6.09 20.54
CA LYS A 129 3.87 -6.27 19.93
C LYS A 129 3.77 -6.78 18.51
N ASN A 130 4.70 -6.38 17.70
CA ASN A 130 4.89 -6.86 16.34
C ASN A 130 5.52 -8.26 16.32
N LEU A 131 5.61 -8.89 15.17
CA LEU A 131 6.14 -10.24 15.04
C LEU A 131 7.22 -10.28 13.96
N LEU A 132 8.34 -10.91 14.30
CA LEU A 132 9.39 -11.28 13.37
C LEU A 132 9.36 -12.79 13.14
N VAL A 133 9.35 -13.21 11.87
CA VAL A 133 9.59 -14.59 11.45
C VAL A 133 10.84 -14.61 10.59
N LEU A 134 11.89 -15.25 11.06
CA LEU A 134 13.22 -15.27 10.44
C LEU A 134 13.65 -16.71 10.09
N ALA A 135 14.02 -16.95 8.85
CA ALA A 135 14.65 -18.20 8.45
C ALA A 135 16.12 -18.21 8.87
N LEU A 136 16.51 -19.13 9.76
CA LEU A 136 17.86 -19.24 10.32
C LEU A 136 18.79 -20.13 9.48
N SER A 137 18.28 -21.24 8.98
CA SER A 137 19.04 -22.11 8.09
C SER A 137 19.28 -21.40 6.75
N ARG A 138 20.30 -21.84 6.02
CA ARG A 138 20.38 -21.48 4.59
C ARG A 138 19.03 -21.79 3.98
N ALA A 139 18.37 -20.76 3.56
CA ALA A 139 17.07 -20.90 2.94
C ALA A 139 17.18 -21.24 1.44
N ASP A 140 18.34 -21.78 1.02
CA ASP A 140 18.57 -22.19 -0.36
C ASP A 140 17.43 -23.11 -0.78
N GLY A 141 16.57 -22.61 -1.66
CA GLY A 141 15.40 -23.32 -2.12
C GLY A 141 14.11 -23.12 -1.35
N TRP A 142 14.14 -22.42 -0.27
CA TRP A 142 12.93 -22.00 0.42
C TRP A 142 12.56 -20.58 0.01
N LYS A 143 11.29 -20.32 -0.20
CA LYS A 143 10.72 -18.99 -0.38
C LYS A 143 9.59 -18.80 0.60
N ALA A 144 9.45 -17.60 1.11
CA ALA A 144 8.24 -17.22 1.80
C ALA A 144 7.14 -16.97 0.76
N ASP A 145 5.99 -17.57 0.97
CA ASP A 145 4.82 -17.44 0.14
C ASP A 145 3.63 -17.00 1.00
N TYR A 146 2.82 -16.11 0.48
CA TYR A 146 1.72 -15.49 1.21
C TYR A 146 0.43 -15.85 0.50
N SER A 147 -0.23 -16.89 0.99
CA SER A 147 -1.52 -17.30 0.44
C SER A 147 -2.59 -16.29 0.81
N LEU A 148 -3.27 -15.80 -0.21
CA LEU A 148 -4.50 -15.05 -0.03
C LEU A 148 -5.67 -16.01 0.21
N PHE A 149 -6.62 -15.55 1.00
CA PHE A 149 -7.88 -16.25 1.17
C PHE A 149 -8.63 -16.32 -0.18
N SER A 150 -9.16 -17.47 -0.54
CA SER A 150 -9.92 -17.64 -1.78
C SER A 150 -11.16 -16.74 -1.79
N GLY A 151 -11.19 -15.76 -2.67
CA GLY A 151 -12.25 -14.75 -2.76
C GLY A 151 -12.07 -13.58 -1.80
N GLY A 152 -10.97 -13.51 -1.03
CA GLY A 152 -10.70 -12.50 -0.04
C GLY A 152 -9.50 -11.62 -0.35
N GLN A 153 -9.39 -10.60 0.44
CA GLN A 153 -8.36 -9.57 0.38
C GLN A 153 -7.33 -9.75 1.51
N TYR A 154 -7.20 -10.97 2.05
CA TYR A 154 -6.47 -11.24 3.27
C TYR A 154 -5.48 -12.35 3.09
N PHE A 155 -4.36 -12.20 3.79
CA PHE A 155 -3.44 -13.31 4.02
C PHE A 155 -4.07 -14.25 5.04
N ASP A 156 -4.33 -15.48 4.65
CA ASP A 156 -4.83 -16.49 5.55
C ASP A 156 -3.71 -17.39 6.07
N ASN A 157 -2.54 -17.34 5.45
CA ASN A 157 -1.45 -18.25 5.76
C ASN A 157 -0.09 -17.67 5.35
N LEU A 158 0.90 -17.80 6.22
CA LEU A 158 2.32 -17.67 5.86
C LEU A 158 2.87 -19.05 5.55
N LYS A 159 3.43 -19.22 4.35
CA LYS A 159 3.93 -20.49 3.88
C LYS A 159 5.41 -20.40 3.51
N PHE A 160 6.19 -21.32 3.98
CA PHE A 160 7.56 -21.50 3.49
C PHE A 160 7.59 -22.69 2.54
N LEU A 161 7.87 -22.43 1.28
CA LEU A 161 7.86 -23.38 0.19
C LEU A 161 9.27 -23.75 -0.26
N ALA A 162 9.49 -25.01 -0.53
CA ALA A 162 10.64 -25.51 -1.27
C ALA A 162 10.20 -26.31 -2.49
N SER A 163 10.82 -26.07 -3.65
CA SER A 163 10.63 -26.86 -4.86
C SER A 163 11.84 -27.77 -5.06
N PHE A 164 11.58 -29.05 -5.29
CA PHE A 164 12.62 -30.08 -5.43
C PHE A 164 12.88 -30.50 -6.88
N ASP A 165 12.15 -30.01 -7.85
CA ASP A 165 12.17 -30.54 -9.23
C ASP A 165 13.32 -30.07 -10.12
N ARG A 166 13.99 -28.96 -9.84
CA ARG A 166 14.98 -28.41 -10.78
C ARG A 166 16.36 -28.04 -10.21
N ALA A 167 16.45 -27.62 -8.98
CA ALA A 167 17.69 -27.08 -8.42
C ALA A 167 18.29 -27.91 -7.28
N TYR A 168 17.56 -28.84 -6.73
CA TYR A 168 17.85 -29.43 -5.43
C TYR A 168 17.97 -30.96 -5.48
N LYS A 169 18.73 -31.46 -6.43
CA LYS A 169 19.13 -32.88 -6.46
C LYS A 169 20.05 -33.27 -5.29
N GLN A 170 20.50 -32.31 -4.50
CA GLN A 170 21.38 -32.58 -3.35
C GLN A 170 20.67 -32.31 -2.03
N SER A 171 20.40 -33.31 -1.40
CA SER A 171 19.99 -33.78 -0.08
C SER A 171 19.94 -32.83 1.14
N ASP A 172 20.51 -31.65 1.15
CA ASP A 172 20.72 -30.88 2.39
C ASP A 172 19.59 -29.87 2.73
N ASN A 173 18.69 -29.62 1.79
CA ASN A 173 17.65 -28.58 1.92
C ASN A 173 16.32 -29.09 2.49
N LYS A 174 16.27 -30.31 2.95
CA LYS A 174 15.09 -30.92 3.57
C LYS A 174 14.88 -30.45 5.02
N ARG A 175 15.62 -29.43 5.46
CA ARG A 175 15.53 -28.88 6.80
C ARG A 175 15.27 -27.37 6.73
N LEU A 176 14.26 -26.90 7.44
CA LEU A 176 13.99 -25.49 7.67
C LEU A 176 14.00 -25.21 9.17
N LYS A 177 14.74 -24.20 9.61
CA LYS A 177 14.72 -23.70 10.96
C LYS A 177 14.30 -22.24 10.93
N LEU A 178 13.20 -21.91 11.60
CA LEU A 178 12.67 -20.56 11.76
C LEU A 178 12.86 -20.09 13.20
N PHE A 179 13.04 -18.79 13.36
CA PHE A 179 12.94 -18.10 14.64
C PHE A 179 11.75 -17.15 14.57
N VAL A 180 10.85 -17.24 15.56
CA VAL A 180 9.65 -16.43 15.68
C VAL A 180 9.72 -15.66 16.99
N LYS A 181 9.68 -14.34 16.93
CA LYS A 181 9.82 -13.49 18.13
C LYS A 181 8.90 -12.29 18.05
N GLU A 182 8.24 -11.99 19.19
CA GLU A 182 7.60 -10.68 19.39
C GLU A 182 8.64 -9.59 19.57
N ILE A 183 8.43 -8.45 18.92
CA ILE A 183 9.33 -7.31 18.91
C ILE A 183 8.55 -6.00 18.99
N GLU A 184 9.18 -4.95 19.51
CA GLU A 184 8.53 -3.64 19.65
C GLU A 184 8.40 -2.91 18.30
N GLY A 185 9.42 -2.98 17.44
CA GLY A 185 9.43 -2.26 16.18
C GLY A 185 10.42 -2.80 15.16
N TYR A 186 10.41 -2.21 13.96
CA TYR A 186 11.25 -2.65 12.84
C TYR A 186 12.75 -2.51 13.13
N LYS A 187 13.17 -1.52 13.92
CA LYS A 187 14.57 -1.35 14.30
C LYS A 187 15.06 -2.53 15.16
N GLU A 188 14.24 -3.04 16.09
CA GLU A 188 14.54 -4.27 16.82
C GLU A 188 14.56 -5.49 15.89
N ALA A 189 13.66 -5.54 14.89
CA ALA A 189 13.67 -6.62 13.91
C ALA A 189 15.01 -6.73 13.18
N ILE A 190 15.51 -5.62 12.63
CA ILE A 190 16.81 -5.63 11.92
C ILE A 190 17.97 -5.95 12.83
N LYS A 191 17.94 -5.53 14.10
CA LYS A 191 18.94 -5.93 15.11
C LYS A 191 18.94 -7.44 15.33
N VAL A 192 17.79 -8.04 15.58
CA VAL A 192 17.65 -9.50 15.74
C VAL A 192 18.10 -10.25 14.49
N VAL A 193 17.78 -9.74 13.28
CA VAL A 193 18.22 -10.32 12.02
C VAL A 193 19.74 -10.24 11.88
N SER A 194 20.34 -9.09 12.17
CA SER A 194 21.80 -8.87 12.13
C SER A 194 22.54 -9.82 13.05
N GLU A 195 22.12 -9.90 14.31
CA GLU A 195 22.70 -10.79 15.32
C GLU A 195 22.54 -12.28 14.92
N ALA A 196 21.33 -12.71 14.58
CA ALA A 196 21.03 -14.12 14.25
C ALA A 196 21.72 -14.61 12.98
N LYS A 197 21.98 -13.72 12.03
CA LYS A 197 22.66 -14.03 10.76
C LYS A 197 24.14 -13.72 10.77
N ASN A 198 24.62 -13.01 11.78
CA ASN A 198 25.97 -12.45 11.84
C ASN A 198 26.34 -11.70 10.55
N LEU A 199 25.45 -10.79 10.16
CA LEU A 199 25.54 -9.99 8.93
C LEU A 199 25.17 -8.53 9.21
N PRO A 200 25.89 -7.55 8.64
CA PRO A 200 25.48 -6.16 8.73
C PRO A 200 24.21 -5.90 7.91
N VAL A 201 23.31 -5.05 8.46
CA VAL A 201 22.05 -4.66 7.82
C VAL A 201 22.01 -3.15 7.64
N ALA A 202 21.95 -2.68 6.39
CA ALA A 202 21.86 -1.26 6.08
C ALA A 202 20.41 -0.75 6.21
N TYR A 203 20.26 0.45 6.78
CA TYR A 203 18.97 1.14 6.92
C TYR A 203 19.13 2.65 6.90
N TYR A 204 18.03 3.37 6.78
CA TYR A 204 18.00 4.84 6.77
C TYR A 204 16.71 5.37 7.43
N GLU A 205 16.72 6.65 7.79
CA GLU A 205 15.54 7.39 8.21
C GLU A 205 14.91 8.17 7.04
N LYS A 206 15.75 8.61 6.09
CA LYS A 206 15.36 9.31 4.86
C LYS A 206 15.67 8.43 3.66
N SER A 207 14.67 8.10 2.86
CA SER A 207 14.78 7.14 1.74
C SER A 207 15.26 7.75 0.42
N PHE A 208 15.50 9.05 0.37
CA PHE A 208 15.77 9.78 -0.87
C PHE A 208 16.86 10.84 -0.71
N VAL A 209 17.49 11.21 -1.81
CA VAL A 209 18.53 12.23 -1.88
C VAL A 209 18.57 12.87 -3.26
N LYS A 210 18.85 14.18 -3.34
CA LYS A 210 19.08 14.87 -4.60
C LYS A 210 20.41 14.47 -5.22
N LEU A 211 20.45 14.44 -6.55
CA LEU A 211 21.68 14.15 -7.29
C LEU A 211 22.80 15.12 -6.88
N GLY A 212 23.97 14.59 -6.54
CA GLY A 212 25.11 15.33 -6.02
C GLY A 212 25.11 15.54 -4.50
N GLU A 213 23.99 15.39 -3.81
CA GLU A 213 23.91 15.51 -2.35
C GLU A 213 24.25 14.21 -1.62
N GLN A 214 24.40 14.33 -0.31
CA GLN A 214 24.81 13.25 0.59
C GLN A 214 23.62 12.68 1.36
N LEU A 215 23.65 11.37 1.59
CA LEU A 215 22.66 10.61 2.35
C LEU A 215 23.37 9.78 3.43
N LYS A 216 22.95 9.94 4.68
CA LYS A 216 23.42 9.11 5.79
C LYS A 216 22.72 7.76 5.76
N ILE A 217 23.50 6.69 5.75
CA ILE A 217 23.03 5.31 5.85
C ILE A 217 23.61 4.71 7.12
N SER A 218 22.74 4.27 8.00
CA SER A 218 23.09 3.56 9.22
C SER A 218 23.22 2.06 8.95
N VAL A 219 24.01 1.37 9.77
CA VAL A 219 24.21 -0.08 9.66
C VAL A 219 24.10 -0.70 11.05
N GLU A 220 23.26 -1.70 11.15
CA GLU A 220 23.21 -2.57 12.33
C GLU A 220 24.22 -3.70 12.16
N GLY A 221 25.03 -3.93 13.17
CA GLY A 221 26.16 -4.86 13.12
C GLY A 221 27.44 -4.24 12.54
N ASP A 222 28.54 -4.97 12.68
CA ASP A 222 29.87 -4.54 12.21
C ASP A 222 29.99 -4.54 10.69
N PHE A 223 30.58 -3.50 10.12
CA PHE A 223 30.87 -3.42 8.69
C PHE A 223 32.18 -2.65 8.41
N ASP A 224 32.79 -2.92 7.26
CA ASP A 224 34.04 -2.26 6.84
C ASP A 224 33.71 -1.04 5.95
N TYR A 225 32.77 -1.22 5.01
CA TYR A 225 32.35 -0.17 4.07
C TYR A 225 30.94 -0.44 3.53
N LEU A 226 30.30 0.62 3.04
CA LEU A 226 29.11 0.52 2.18
C LEU A 226 29.53 0.54 0.71
N SER A 227 28.83 -0.20 -0.14
CA SER A 227 29.01 -0.19 -1.58
C SER A 227 27.77 0.32 -2.28
N VAL A 228 27.94 1.26 -3.21
CA VAL A 228 26.93 1.71 -4.16
C VAL A 228 27.50 1.52 -5.57
N GLY A 229 27.07 0.47 -6.24
CA GLY A 229 27.69 0.03 -7.48
C GLY A 229 29.16 -0.34 -7.24
N ARG A 230 30.11 0.41 -7.87
CA ARG A 230 31.55 0.18 -7.71
C ARG A 230 32.20 1.09 -6.67
N LYS A 231 31.47 2.09 -6.15
CA LYS A 231 32.00 3.02 -5.14
C LYS A 231 31.90 2.42 -3.76
N ARG A 232 32.92 2.70 -2.92
CA ARG A 232 32.98 2.28 -1.53
C ARG A 232 33.03 3.50 -0.62
N TYR A 233 32.27 3.45 0.45
CA TYR A 233 32.16 4.51 1.46
C TYR A 233 32.56 3.92 2.81
N PRO A 234 33.55 4.50 3.52
CA PRO A 234 34.07 3.94 4.76
C PRO A 234 33.06 4.00 5.89
N ASN A 235 33.25 3.11 6.87
CA ASN A 235 32.51 3.13 8.13
C ASN A 235 32.97 4.35 8.98
N LEU A 236 32.00 5.14 9.42
CA LEU A 236 32.21 6.35 10.24
C LEU A 236 31.66 6.16 11.67
N GLY A 237 31.72 4.94 12.21
CA GLY A 237 31.18 4.64 13.53
C GLY A 237 29.72 4.20 13.50
N GLY A 238 29.42 3.12 12.76
CA GLY A 238 28.07 2.56 12.64
C GLY A 238 27.21 3.15 11.51
N TYR A 239 27.76 4.05 10.71
CA TYR A 239 27.12 4.62 9.52
C TYR A 239 28.16 4.97 8.45
N ALA A 240 27.68 5.26 7.25
CA ALA A 240 28.47 5.92 6.21
C ALA A 240 27.62 6.98 5.50
N VAL A 241 28.30 7.92 4.85
CA VAL A 241 27.67 8.99 4.07
C VAL A 241 27.88 8.69 2.59
N VAL A 242 26.81 8.36 1.88
CA VAL A 242 26.84 8.03 0.45
C VAL A 242 26.43 9.24 -0.37
N THR A 243 27.03 9.40 -1.55
CA THR A 243 26.64 10.46 -2.49
C THR A 243 25.69 9.93 -3.54
N GLY A 244 24.58 10.65 -3.77
CA GLY A 244 23.65 10.38 -4.86
C GLY A 244 24.28 10.72 -6.21
N ASP A 245 24.94 9.76 -6.85
CA ASP A 245 25.75 10.00 -8.05
C ASP A 245 25.05 9.70 -9.38
N LYS A 246 23.89 9.07 -9.31
CA LYS A 246 23.13 8.69 -10.51
C LYS A 246 21.64 8.60 -10.20
N TYR A 247 20.81 9.18 -11.05
CA TYR A 247 19.36 9.16 -10.95
C TYR A 247 18.77 7.73 -10.87
N GLY A 248 17.71 7.60 -10.11
CA GLY A 248 16.92 6.38 -9.96
C GLY A 248 17.17 5.63 -8.65
N LEU A 249 16.70 4.40 -8.56
CA LEU A 249 16.85 3.57 -7.37
C LEU A 249 18.28 3.05 -7.25
N ARG A 250 18.84 3.12 -6.04
CA ARG A 250 20.22 2.74 -5.72
C ARG A 250 20.27 1.75 -4.57
N ALA A 251 20.75 0.56 -4.85
CA ALA A 251 21.06 -0.42 -3.82
C ALA A 251 22.35 -0.02 -3.10
N ILE A 252 22.31 -0.08 -1.79
CA ILE A 252 23.40 0.30 -0.86
C ILE A 252 23.65 -0.90 0.04
N ALA A 253 24.78 -1.57 -0.14
CA ALA A 253 25.09 -2.82 0.52
C ALA A 253 26.25 -2.66 1.52
N PRO A 254 26.10 -3.09 2.79
CA PRO A 254 27.21 -3.16 3.72
C PRO A 254 28.07 -4.40 3.47
N TYR A 255 29.36 -4.27 3.71
CA TYR A 255 30.32 -5.37 3.59
C TYR A 255 31.13 -5.51 4.87
N LYS A 256 31.35 -6.77 5.30
CA LYS A 256 32.23 -7.14 6.39
C LYS A 256 33.14 -8.28 5.95
N ASN A 257 34.47 -8.09 6.04
CA ASN A 257 35.46 -9.09 5.60
C ASN A 257 35.17 -9.64 4.19
N GLY A 258 34.81 -8.73 3.24
CA GLY A 258 34.48 -9.10 1.87
C GLY A 258 33.12 -9.77 1.67
N LYS A 259 32.38 -10.08 2.73
CA LYS A 259 31.02 -10.64 2.65
C LYS A 259 29.97 -9.54 2.62
N LYS A 260 29.03 -9.66 1.71
CA LYS A 260 27.88 -8.74 1.57
C LYS A 260 26.86 -9.01 2.67
N GLY A 261 26.42 -7.95 3.34
CA GLY A 261 25.30 -7.96 4.27
C GLY A 261 23.97 -7.65 3.56
N LEU A 262 22.94 -7.28 4.35
CA LEU A 262 21.62 -6.94 3.85
C LEU A 262 21.58 -5.47 3.46
N GLU A 263 21.15 -5.23 2.22
CA GLU A 263 21.14 -3.91 1.61
C GLU A 263 19.84 -3.13 1.84
N CYS A 264 19.93 -1.82 1.73
CA CYS A 264 18.78 -0.93 1.54
C CYS A 264 18.80 -0.33 0.13
N VAL A 265 17.67 0.25 -0.28
CA VAL A 265 17.53 0.90 -1.59
C VAL A 265 17.03 2.32 -1.42
N ALA A 266 17.84 3.30 -1.79
CA ALA A 266 17.49 4.71 -1.76
C ALA A 266 17.09 5.22 -3.15
N TYR A 267 16.29 6.29 -3.18
CA TYR A 267 15.92 6.98 -4.41
C TYR A 267 16.77 8.24 -4.59
N VAL A 268 17.48 8.34 -5.72
CA VAL A 268 18.21 9.53 -6.13
C VAL A 268 17.42 10.24 -7.21
N TYR A 269 16.97 11.47 -6.93
CA TYR A 269 16.25 12.29 -7.90
C TYR A 269 17.16 13.44 -8.41
N ASP A 270 16.90 13.89 -9.63
CA ASP A 270 17.63 14.98 -10.28
C ASP A 270 17.03 16.36 -9.92
N ASP A 271 15.82 16.61 -10.39
CA ASP A 271 15.02 17.78 -10.12
C ASP A 271 13.54 17.36 -10.07
N ILE A 272 12.87 17.72 -8.98
CA ILE A 272 11.46 17.40 -8.79
C ILE A 272 10.59 18.03 -9.88
N ASN A 273 10.90 19.27 -10.29
CA ASN A 273 10.15 19.94 -11.35
C ASN A 273 10.29 19.21 -12.70
N GLU A 274 11.47 18.67 -12.99
CA GLU A 274 11.69 17.88 -14.21
C GLU A 274 10.98 16.51 -14.12
N VAL A 275 10.94 15.87 -12.95
CA VAL A 275 10.14 14.65 -12.75
C VAL A 275 8.66 14.95 -12.97
N MET A 276 8.14 16.02 -12.37
CA MET A 276 6.77 16.48 -12.60
C MET A 276 6.46 16.76 -14.06
N LYS A 277 7.32 17.53 -14.71
CA LYS A 277 7.18 17.87 -16.12
C LYS A 277 7.08 16.62 -16.98
N ARG A 278 8.03 15.68 -16.82
CA ARG A 278 8.00 14.41 -17.53
C ARG A 278 6.67 13.67 -17.28
N SER A 279 6.20 13.64 -16.05
CA SER A 279 4.93 12.97 -15.69
C SER A 279 3.71 13.64 -16.33
N MET A 280 3.63 14.98 -16.35
CA MET A 280 2.51 15.69 -16.98
C MET A 280 2.50 15.46 -18.51
N PHE A 281 3.66 15.47 -19.14
CA PHE A 281 3.76 15.25 -20.58
C PHE A 281 3.59 13.78 -21.00
N SER A 282 3.69 12.82 -20.09
CA SER A 282 3.51 11.39 -20.38
C SER A 282 2.05 10.94 -20.50
N VAL A 283 1.09 11.79 -20.11
CA VAL A 283 -0.35 11.50 -20.28
C VAL A 283 -0.65 11.21 -21.75
N SER A 284 -1.25 10.05 -22.02
CA SER A 284 -1.50 9.54 -23.37
C SER A 284 -2.92 9.83 -23.86
N GLU A 285 -3.16 9.53 -25.14
CA GLU A 285 -4.51 9.56 -25.72
C GLU A 285 -5.41 8.46 -25.12
N GLU A 286 -4.84 7.33 -24.72
CA GLU A 286 -5.59 6.27 -24.01
C GLU A 286 -6.18 6.76 -22.71
N ASP A 287 -5.47 7.62 -21.95
CA ASP A 287 -6.02 8.22 -20.72
C ASP A 287 -7.25 9.08 -21.02
N ASN A 288 -7.33 9.68 -22.20
CA ASN A 288 -8.49 10.44 -22.63
C ASN A 288 -9.65 9.56 -23.14
N ALA A 289 -9.36 8.38 -23.67
CA ALA A 289 -10.35 7.50 -24.29
C ALA A 289 -11.18 6.73 -23.25
N LYS A 290 -10.72 6.62 -22.01
CA LYS A 290 -11.44 5.88 -20.98
C LYS A 290 -12.70 6.62 -20.54
N THR A 291 -13.82 5.92 -20.64
CA THR A 291 -15.17 6.45 -20.35
C THR A 291 -16.00 5.51 -19.49
N ASP A 292 -15.39 4.48 -18.93
CA ASP A 292 -16.05 3.53 -18.04
C ASP A 292 -16.41 4.15 -16.68
N GLY A 293 -16.95 3.38 -15.79
CA GLY A 293 -17.59 3.81 -14.57
C GLY A 293 -16.77 4.66 -13.60
N ASN A 294 -15.46 4.77 -13.76
CA ASN A 294 -14.57 5.58 -12.94
C ASN A 294 -14.03 6.79 -13.73
N LEU A 295 -14.87 7.42 -14.52
CA LEU A 295 -14.44 8.47 -15.46
C LEU A 295 -13.68 9.60 -14.80
N CYS A 296 -14.19 10.15 -13.68
CA CYS A 296 -13.55 11.29 -13.02
C CYS A 296 -12.24 10.88 -12.34
N GLU A 297 -12.19 9.71 -11.76
CA GLU A 297 -10.95 9.14 -11.22
C GLU A 297 -9.88 9.00 -12.31
N TRP A 298 -10.25 8.43 -13.46
CA TRP A 298 -9.36 8.34 -14.62
C TRP A 298 -8.91 9.72 -15.15
N LYS A 299 -9.75 10.75 -15.01
CA LYS A 299 -9.46 12.11 -15.47
C LYS A 299 -8.83 13.01 -14.41
N CYS A 300 -8.55 12.52 -13.20
CA CYS A 300 -7.88 13.31 -12.15
C CYS A 300 -6.53 13.89 -12.57
N TYR A 301 -5.86 13.33 -13.57
CA TYR A 301 -4.65 13.95 -14.15
C TYR A 301 -4.90 15.37 -14.68
N ILE A 302 -6.14 15.72 -15.02
CA ILE A 302 -6.51 17.05 -15.48
C ILE A 302 -6.23 18.08 -14.38
N SER A 303 -6.66 17.82 -13.13
CA SER A 303 -6.36 18.69 -11.98
C SER A 303 -4.84 18.82 -11.78
N ALA A 304 -4.09 17.71 -11.88
CA ALA A 304 -2.64 17.74 -11.72
C ALA A 304 -1.96 18.64 -12.78
N ILE A 305 -2.37 18.50 -14.04
CA ILE A 305 -1.85 19.32 -15.15
C ILE A 305 -2.24 20.79 -14.97
N LEU A 306 -3.47 21.09 -14.56
CA LEU A 306 -3.93 22.46 -14.32
C LEU A 306 -3.14 23.13 -13.20
N ARG A 307 -2.92 22.43 -12.09
CA ARG A 307 -2.11 22.92 -10.96
C ARG A 307 -0.64 23.11 -11.35
N TYR A 308 -0.07 22.18 -12.11
CA TYR A 308 1.27 22.34 -12.65
C TYR A 308 1.38 23.59 -13.53
N MET A 309 0.45 23.78 -14.48
CA MET A 309 0.42 24.97 -15.34
C MET A 309 0.17 26.27 -14.58
N SER A 310 -0.56 26.24 -13.48
CA SER A 310 -0.77 27.43 -12.63
C SER A 310 0.53 27.92 -11.97
N GLN A 311 1.50 27.02 -11.79
CA GLN A 311 2.81 27.34 -11.20
C GLN A 311 3.88 27.64 -12.28
N THR A 312 3.85 26.92 -13.40
CA THR A 312 4.90 26.96 -14.41
C THR A 312 4.54 27.77 -15.66
N GLY A 313 3.30 28.25 -15.73
CA GLY A 313 2.76 28.94 -16.89
C GLY A 313 1.99 28.03 -17.87
N ARG A 314 1.13 28.68 -18.63
CA ARG A 314 0.25 27.98 -19.59
C ARG A 314 1.03 27.32 -20.73
N ASN A 315 0.80 26.04 -20.95
CA ASN A 315 1.41 25.24 -22.02
C ASN A 315 0.34 24.73 -23.00
N LYS A 316 0.47 25.09 -24.28
CA LYS A 316 -0.51 24.71 -25.32
C LYS A 316 -0.64 23.18 -25.51
N GLN A 317 0.45 22.43 -25.40
CA GLN A 317 0.43 20.97 -25.56
C GLN A 317 -0.32 20.30 -24.38
N LEU A 318 -0.08 20.76 -23.15
CA LEU A 318 -0.77 20.25 -21.98
C LEU A 318 -2.26 20.62 -22.00
N VAL A 319 -2.61 21.83 -22.42
CA VAL A 319 -4.01 22.22 -22.64
C VAL A 319 -4.68 21.29 -23.65
N LYS A 320 -4.03 21.02 -24.81
CA LYS A 320 -4.56 20.06 -25.81
C LYS A 320 -4.80 18.67 -25.21
N LYS A 321 -3.95 18.20 -24.31
CA LYS A 321 -4.10 16.89 -23.65
C LYS A 321 -5.32 16.79 -22.73
N ILE A 322 -5.67 17.85 -22.02
CA ILE A 322 -6.76 17.81 -21.02
C ILE A 322 -8.14 18.15 -21.59
N MET A 323 -8.21 18.89 -22.71
CA MET A 323 -9.50 19.35 -23.26
C MET A 323 -10.48 18.22 -23.62
N PRO A 324 -10.06 17.07 -24.20
CA PRO A 324 -10.97 15.96 -24.46
C PRO A 324 -11.62 15.42 -23.17
N GLY A 325 -10.82 15.24 -22.10
CA GLY A 325 -11.31 14.77 -20.82
C GLY A 325 -12.26 15.78 -20.16
N LEU A 326 -11.94 17.08 -20.20
CA LEU A 326 -12.83 18.14 -19.71
C LEU A 326 -14.15 18.16 -20.49
N LYS A 327 -14.10 17.94 -21.81
CA LYS A 327 -15.32 17.84 -22.60
C LYS A 327 -16.22 16.69 -22.14
N LEU A 328 -15.65 15.51 -21.91
CA LEU A 328 -16.38 14.36 -21.41
C LEU A 328 -17.03 14.64 -20.05
N ILE A 329 -16.31 15.24 -19.11
CA ILE A 329 -16.83 15.58 -17.77
C ILE A 329 -17.96 16.63 -17.87
N THR A 330 -17.89 17.57 -18.82
CA THR A 330 -18.87 18.62 -18.99
C THR A 330 -19.95 18.33 -20.04
N GLU A 331 -19.96 17.13 -20.63
CA GLU A 331 -21.01 16.69 -21.55
C GLU A 331 -22.33 16.58 -20.80
N ARG A 332 -23.37 17.24 -21.33
CA ARG A 332 -24.67 17.23 -20.70
C ARG A 332 -25.42 15.93 -20.97
N ASP A 333 -26.04 15.39 -19.94
CA ASP A 333 -27.18 14.50 -20.12
C ASP A 333 -28.41 15.38 -20.40
N GLU A 334 -28.82 15.45 -21.66
CA GLU A 334 -29.95 16.27 -22.13
C GLU A 334 -31.23 16.02 -21.34
N SER A 335 -31.41 14.80 -20.83
CA SER A 335 -32.60 14.42 -20.04
C SER A 335 -32.63 15.07 -18.64
N LYS A 336 -31.52 15.63 -18.15
CA LYS A 336 -31.38 16.00 -16.73
C LYS A 336 -30.79 17.37 -16.47
N ALA A 337 -30.45 18.12 -17.48
CA ALA A 337 -29.90 19.50 -17.41
C ALA A 337 -28.60 19.67 -16.57
N LEU A 338 -27.93 18.59 -16.22
CA LEU A 338 -26.67 18.58 -15.46
C LEU A 338 -25.58 17.84 -16.23
N PRO A 339 -24.30 18.02 -15.93
CA PRO A 339 -23.23 17.25 -16.55
C PRO A 339 -23.45 15.76 -16.38
N ARG A 340 -23.23 14.98 -17.44
CA ARG A 340 -23.48 13.53 -17.49
C ARG A 340 -22.81 12.76 -16.35
N GLN A 341 -21.67 13.22 -15.91
CA GLN A 341 -20.84 12.61 -14.87
C GLN A 341 -21.27 12.93 -13.45
N THR A 342 -22.14 13.92 -13.29
CA THR A 342 -22.54 14.43 -12.00
C THR A 342 -23.98 14.07 -11.65
N ILE A 343 -24.62 13.25 -12.49
CA ILE A 343 -25.99 12.82 -12.25
C ILE A 343 -26.08 11.32 -12.29
N PHE A 344 -26.64 10.85 -11.27
CA PHE A 344 -26.67 9.51 -10.83
C PHE A 344 -28.05 8.98 -10.64
N TYR A 345 -28.92 9.21 -11.58
CA TYR A 345 -30.31 8.76 -11.46
C TYR A 345 -30.67 7.81 -12.58
N LYS A 346 -30.30 6.54 -12.43
CA LYS A 346 -31.05 5.46 -13.06
C LYS A 346 -31.56 4.54 -11.95
N PRO A 347 -32.86 4.28 -11.85
CA PRO A 347 -33.36 3.17 -11.07
C PRO A 347 -32.71 1.91 -11.61
N GLN A 348 -31.97 1.18 -10.79
CA GLN A 348 -31.49 -0.16 -11.13
C GLN A 348 -32.15 -1.16 -10.21
N ASN A 349 -32.81 -2.14 -10.84
CA ASN A 349 -33.17 -3.44 -10.27
C ASN A 349 -33.70 -3.43 -8.82
N GLY A 350 -34.65 -2.55 -8.49
CA GLY A 350 -35.24 -2.51 -7.16
C GLY A 350 -34.52 -1.69 -6.11
N PHE A 351 -33.40 -1.08 -6.42
CA PHE A 351 -32.73 -0.11 -5.53
C PHE A 351 -33.37 1.28 -5.67
N PRO A 352 -33.51 2.04 -4.57
CA PRO A 352 -34.11 3.35 -4.67
C PRO A 352 -33.25 4.26 -5.53
N ALA A 353 -33.82 4.63 -6.62
CA ALA A 353 -33.76 5.87 -7.37
C ALA A 353 -32.45 6.43 -7.87
N TYR A 354 -31.27 6.03 -7.47
CA TYR A 354 -30.06 6.55 -8.08
C TYR A 354 -29.01 5.47 -8.24
N ASN A 355 -28.69 5.29 -9.44
CA ASN A 355 -27.46 4.66 -9.76
C ASN A 355 -26.45 5.78 -9.94
N VAL A 356 -25.54 5.78 -9.03
CA VAL A 356 -24.32 6.47 -9.24
C VAL A 356 -23.78 5.95 -10.53
N TYR A 357 -23.84 6.72 -11.56
CA TYR A 357 -23.16 6.52 -12.78
C TYR A 357 -22.55 5.10 -12.93
N ALA A 358 -22.32 4.55 -14.01
CA ALA A 358 -22.00 3.15 -14.29
C ALA A 358 -21.17 2.35 -13.27
N SER A 359 -20.46 2.98 -12.34
CA SER A 359 -19.65 2.30 -11.31
C SER A 359 -20.30 2.19 -9.93
N GLY A 360 -21.37 2.91 -9.68
CA GLY A 360 -21.96 2.95 -8.35
C GLY A 360 -21.13 3.70 -7.30
N ARG A 361 -20.11 4.45 -7.65
CA ARG A 361 -19.17 5.06 -6.71
C ARG A 361 -19.40 6.56 -6.56
N VAL A 362 -19.78 6.98 -5.35
CA VAL A 362 -20.05 8.38 -5.04
C VAL A 362 -18.81 9.29 -5.15
N GLN A 363 -17.61 8.76 -4.90
CA GLN A 363 -16.36 9.52 -5.02
C GLN A 363 -16.14 10.14 -6.41
N GLU A 364 -16.68 9.52 -7.46
CA GLU A 364 -16.59 10.05 -8.82
C GLU A 364 -17.10 11.49 -8.94
N GLN A 365 -18.13 11.82 -8.16
CA GLN A 365 -18.72 13.13 -8.14
C GLN A 365 -17.80 14.14 -7.51
N PHE A 366 -17.25 13.79 -6.36
CA PHE A 366 -16.32 14.65 -5.65
C PHE A 366 -15.04 14.89 -6.47
N PHE A 367 -14.55 13.88 -7.18
CA PHE A 367 -13.45 14.07 -8.14
C PHE A 367 -13.85 15.02 -9.27
N GLY A 368 -15.04 14.86 -9.84
CA GLY A 368 -15.57 15.74 -10.87
C GLY A 368 -15.66 17.18 -10.41
N VAL A 369 -16.16 17.43 -9.21
CA VAL A 369 -16.19 18.77 -8.59
C VAL A 369 -14.79 19.36 -8.47
N GLY A 370 -13.82 18.60 -7.96
CA GLY A 370 -12.44 19.07 -7.84
C GLY A 370 -11.81 19.43 -9.18
N ILE A 371 -11.99 18.59 -10.20
CA ILE A 371 -11.50 18.86 -11.57
C ILE A 371 -12.13 20.13 -12.15
N LEU A 372 -13.43 20.31 -12.00
CA LEU A 372 -14.16 21.46 -12.52
C LEU A 372 -13.76 22.76 -11.81
N LEU A 373 -13.53 22.71 -10.51
CA LEU A 373 -13.03 23.85 -9.74
C LEU A 373 -11.62 24.26 -10.20
N ASP A 374 -10.71 23.29 -10.37
CA ASP A 374 -9.37 23.56 -10.89
C ASP A 374 -9.41 24.11 -12.33
N ALA A 375 -10.32 23.61 -13.17
CA ALA A 375 -10.53 24.12 -14.52
C ALA A 375 -11.06 25.56 -14.50
N TYR A 376 -11.98 25.89 -13.60
CA TYR A 376 -12.44 27.26 -13.44
C TYR A 376 -11.32 28.19 -12.99
N LYS A 377 -10.58 27.82 -11.96
CA LYS A 377 -9.43 28.60 -11.45
C LYS A 377 -8.40 28.90 -12.54
N PHE A 378 -8.18 27.96 -13.45
CA PHE A 378 -7.19 28.11 -14.51
C PHE A 378 -7.70 28.85 -15.75
N PHE A 379 -8.91 28.53 -16.23
CA PHE A 379 -9.47 29.08 -17.46
C PHE A 379 -10.35 30.31 -17.27
N GLY A 380 -10.86 30.58 -16.04
CA GLY A 380 -11.79 31.66 -15.74
C GLY A 380 -13.20 31.47 -16.32
N SER A 381 -13.52 30.30 -16.88
CA SER A 381 -14.82 30.06 -17.51
C SER A 381 -15.90 29.72 -16.52
N LYS A 382 -16.90 30.59 -16.35
CA LYS A 382 -18.05 30.41 -15.44
C LYS A 382 -18.77 29.07 -15.63
N LYS A 383 -18.74 28.52 -16.85
CA LYS A 383 -19.31 27.19 -17.14
C LYS A 383 -18.79 26.11 -16.19
N TYR A 384 -17.47 26.10 -15.92
CA TYR A 384 -16.88 25.09 -15.03
C TYR A 384 -17.33 25.28 -13.57
N LEU A 385 -17.41 26.54 -13.12
CA LEU A 385 -17.90 26.85 -11.77
C LEU A 385 -19.37 26.45 -11.59
N ASP A 386 -20.23 26.80 -12.56
CA ASP A 386 -21.65 26.44 -12.52
C ASP A 386 -21.84 24.91 -12.46
N TYR A 387 -21.04 24.17 -13.19
CA TYR A 387 -21.08 22.71 -13.16
C TYR A 387 -20.56 22.15 -11.84
N ALA A 388 -19.49 22.71 -11.28
CA ALA A 388 -18.95 22.29 -9.99
C ALA A 388 -19.97 22.52 -8.86
N VAL A 389 -20.59 23.71 -8.82
CA VAL A 389 -21.62 24.06 -7.81
C VAL A 389 -22.82 23.12 -7.93
N ARG A 390 -23.39 22.95 -9.12
CA ARG A 390 -24.55 22.08 -9.32
C ARG A 390 -24.24 20.64 -8.97
N SER A 391 -23.05 20.16 -9.31
CA SER A 391 -22.61 18.80 -9.01
C SER A 391 -22.47 18.59 -7.51
N LEU A 392 -21.85 19.52 -6.81
CA LEU A 392 -21.67 19.43 -5.37
C LEU A 392 -23.01 19.54 -4.63
N ASP A 393 -23.89 20.47 -5.03
CA ASP A 393 -25.24 20.58 -4.47
C ASP A 393 -26.01 19.26 -4.64
N CYS A 394 -25.94 18.66 -5.82
CA CYS A 394 -26.63 17.41 -6.11
C CYS A 394 -26.12 16.26 -5.23
N VAL A 395 -24.80 16.09 -5.15
CA VAL A 395 -24.23 14.96 -4.39
C VAL A 395 -24.45 15.14 -2.88
N LEU A 396 -24.34 16.36 -2.36
CA LEU A 396 -24.61 16.64 -0.94
C LEU A 396 -26.10 16.42 -0.60
N LEU A 397 -27.01 16.88 -1.46
CA LEU A 397 -28.45 16.69 -1.26
C LEU A 397 -28.84 15.22 -1.13
N HIS A 398 -28.21 14.33 -1.92
CA HIS A 398 -28.60 12.93 -1.98
C HIS A 398 -27.82 12.02 -1.03
N HIS A 399 -26.58 12.34 -0.77
CA HIS A 399 -25.65 11.45 -0.04
C HIS A 399 -25.29 11.93 1.35
N LEU A 400 -25.30 13.25 1.65
CA LEU A 400 -25.03 13.72 3.00
C LEU A 400 -26.24 13.46 3.90
N LYS A 401 -26.06 12.66 4.91
CA LYS A 401 -27.09 12.31 5.89
C LYS A 401 -27.12 13.31 7.06
N THR A 402 -28.17 13.22 7.85
CA THR A 402 -28.35 14.10 9.02
C THR A 402 -27.26 13.95 10.07
N ASP A 403 -26.67 12.76 10.19
CA ASP A 403 -25.56 12.43 11.08
C ASP A 403 -24.18 12.81 10.50
N GLY A 404 -24.11 13.43 9.33
CA GLY A 404 -22.87 13.88 8.69
C GLY A 404 -22.16 12.85 7.82
N ARG A 405 -22.61 11.60 7.77
CA ARG A 405 -22.02 10.60 6.88
C ARG A 405 -22.42 10.83 5.42
N ILE A 406 -21.53 10.45 4.52
CA ILE A 406 -21.84 10.26 3.10
C ILE A 406 -22.33 8.83 2.93
N GLY A 407 -23.64 8.64 2.77
CA GLY A 407 -24.23 7.32 2.58
C GLY A 407 -24.26 6.95 1.10
N ALA A 408 -23.85 5.74 0.76
CA ALA A 408 -23.89 5.24 -0.60
C ALA A 408 -24.25 3.74 -0.64
N PHE A 409 -24.99 3.34 -1.67
CA PHE A 409 -25.17 1.93 -2.00
C PHE A 409 -24.09 1.53 -3.00
N LEU A 410 -23.27 0.59 -2.63
CA LEU A 410 -22.25 0.03 -3.52
C LEU A 410 -22.85 -1.04 -4.42
N GLU A 411 -22.23 -1.31 -5.55
CA GLU A 411 -22.69 -2.29 -6.55
C GLU A 411 -22.98 -3.68 -5.95
N TRP A 412 -22.26 -4.01 -4.88
CA TRP A 412 -22.30 -5.30 -4.20
C TRP A 412 -22.92 -5.25 -2.79
N SER A 413 -23.40 -4.09 -2.37
CA SER A 413 -24.01 -3.93 -1.05
C SER A 413 -25.52 -3.80 -1.14
N VAL A 414 -26.24 -4.59 -0.32
CA VAL A 414 -27.70 -4.51 -0.20
C VAL A 414 -28.18 -3.45 0.78
N LYS A 415 -27.24 -2.77 1.45
CA LYS A 415 -27.51 -1.68 2.40
C LYS A 415 -26.61 -0.49 2.14
N GLU A 416 -27.04 0.65 2.63
CA GLU A 416 -26.27 1.87 2.52
C GLU A 416 -25.01 1.79 3.41
N GLU A 417 -23.85 2.01 2.81
CA GLU A 417 -22.56 2.03 3.49
C GLU A 417 -22.10 3.46 3.80
N ASP A 418 -21.26 3.62 4.82
CA ASP A 418 -20.63 4.88 5.13
C ASP A 418 -19.41 5.12 4.22
N TYR A 419 -19.53 6.07 3.34
CA TYR A 419 -18.54 6.39 2.32
C TYR A 419 -17.71 7.66 2.65
N THR A 420 -17.92 8.27 3.81
CA THR A 420 -17.41 9.63 4.16
C THR A 420 -15.90 9.77 3.98
N THR A 421 -15.15 8.74 4.27
CA THR A 421 -13.68 8.77 4.23
C THR A 421 -13.07 8.01 3.06
N VAL A 422 -13.88 7.49 2.17
CA VAL A 422 -13.35 6.96 0.92
C VAL A 422 -12.86 8.12 0.06
N CYS A 423 -11.58 8.07 -0.33
CA CYS A 423 -10.96 9.10 -1.18
C CYS A 423 -11.02 10.55 -0.64
N CYS A 424 -11.18 10.72 0.68
CA CYS A 424 -11.17 12.02 1.36
C CYS A 424 -12.12 13.06 0.77
N LEU A 425 -13.42 12.74 0.74
CA LEU A 425 -14.47 13.51 0.07
C LEU A 425 -14.66 14.94 0.62
N ILE A 426 -14.22 15.24 1.84
CA ILE A 426 -14.30 16.58 2.43
C ILE A 426 -13.47 17.64 1.67
N ILE A 427 -12.42 17.20 0.97
CA ILE A 427 -11.48 18.11 0.30
C ILE A 427 -12.18 19.01 -0.73
N PRO A 428 -12.86 18.49 -1.75
CA PRO A 428 -13.55 19.35 -2.73
C PRO A 428 -14.66 20.17 -2.11
N VAL A 429 -15.29 19.74 -1.01
CA VAL A 429 -16.30 20.52 -0.28
C VAL A 429 -15.68 21.77 0.32
N LEU A 430 -14.57 21.63 1.06
CA LEU A 430 -13.87 22.75 1.67
C LEU A 430 -13.16 23.64 0.64
N ASP A 431 -12.60 23.06 -0.42
CA ASP A 431 -11.99 23.85 -1.49
C ASP A 431 -13.03 24.73 -2.22
N MET A 432 -14.25 24.22 -2.41
CA MET A 432 -15.38 24.98 -2.95
C MET A 432 -15.85 26.05 -1.96
N ALA A 433 -16.00 25.69 -0.68
CA ALA A 433 -16.40 26.63 0.36
C ALA A 433 -15.43 27.82 0.42
N GLU A 434 -14.14 27.56 0.53
CA GLU A 434 -13.10 28.60 0.56
C GLU A 434 -13.14 29.49 -0.68
N TYR A 435 -13.22 28.86 -1.86
CA TYR A 435 -13.22 29.61 -3.12
C TYR A 435 -14.45 30.50 -3.29
N LEU A 436 -15.62 30.05 -2.84
CA LEU A 436 -16.88 30.77 -2.99
C LEU A 436 -17.11 31.87 -1.95
N LYS A 437 -16.22 32.04 -0.97
CA LYS A 437 -16.37 32.96 0.13
C LYS A 437 -16.74 34.39 -0.32
N ASP A 438 -16.07 34.88 -1.36
CA ASP A 438 -16.26 36.23 -1.90
C ASP A 438 -17.19 36.25 -3.13
N VAL A 439 -17.49 35.12 -3.74
CA VAL A 439 -18.26 35.01 -4.99
C VAL A 439 -19.72 34.63 -4.74
N LEU A 440 -19.95 33.69 -3.86
CA LEU A 440 -21.26 33.15 -3.46
C LEU A 440 -21.27 32.86 -1.95
N PRO A 441 -21.30 33.89 -1.07
CA PRO A 441 -21.09 33.73 0.37
C PRO A 441 -22.05 32.72 1.03
N GLN A 442 -23.35 32.76 0.68
CA GLN A 442 -24.32 31.80 1.21
C GLN A 442 -24.03 30.37 0.86
N LYS A 443 -23.53 30.11 -0.36
CA LYS A 443 -23.10 28.77 -0.77
C LYS A 443 -21.81 28.35 -0.04
N SER A 444 -20.90 29.26 0.14
CA SER A 444 -19.70 29.03 0.93
C SER A 444 -20.04 28.58 2.35
N GLU A 445 -20.91 29.34 3.04
CA GLU A 445 -21.38 29.02 4.40
C GLU A 445 -22.06 27.63 4.44
N TYR A 446 -22.94 27.33 3.48
CA TYR A 446 -23.59 26.04 3.39
C TYR A 446 -22.58 24.90 3.23
N TYR A 447 -21.55 25.03 2.39
CA TYR A 447 -20.53 24.00 2.23
C TYR A 447 -19.62 23.84 3.45
N TYR A 448 -19.32 24.94 4.16
CA TYR A 448 -18.64 24.84 5.45
C TYR A 448 -19.45 24.06 6.48
N LEU A 449 -20.75 24.29 6.58
CA LEU A 449 -21.66 23.52 7.45
C LEU A 449 -21.72 22.03 7.06
N CYS A 450 -21.75 21.73 5.76
CA CYS A 450 -21.68 20.34 5.28
C CYS A 450 -20.36 19.67 5.68
N ALA A 451 -19.24 20.37 5.50
CA ALA A 451 -17.92 19.87 5.87
C ALA A 451 -17.77 19.69 7.39
N GLU A 452 -18.34 20.58 8.18
CA GLU A 452 -18.39 20.45 9.66
C GLU A 452 -19.11 19.18 10.08
N LYS A 453 -20.28 18.90 9.51
CA LYS A 453 -21.03 17.66 9.78
C LYS A 453 -20.21 16.42 9.40
N MET A 454 -19.55 16.46 8.24
CA MET A 454 -18.68 15.35 7.82
C MET A 454 -17.50 15.15 8.80
N ALA A 455 -16.86 16.23 9.23
CA ALA A 455 -15.74 16.17 10.18
C ALA A 455 -16.20 15.66 11.56
N GLU A 456 -17.34 16.14 12.06
CA GLU A 456 -17.90 15.67 13.34
C GLU A 456 -18.28 14.19 13.27
N HIS A 457 -18.90 13.76 12.18
CA HIS A 457 -19.19 12.33 11.96
C HIS A 457 -17.91 11.46 12.03
N VAL A 458 -16.84 11.89 11.36
CA VAL A 458 -15.56 11.18 11.37
C VAL A 458 -14.93 11.18 12.77
N TYR A 459 -15.04 12.30 13.50
CA TYR A 459 -14.57 12.38 14.88
C TYR A 459 -15.30 11.40 15.81
N GLU A 460 -16.63 11.36 15.76
CA GLU A 460 -17.45 10.45 16.59
C GLU A 460 -17.21 8.98 16.23
N ARG A 461 -17.18 8.66 14.95
CA ARG A 461 -16.95 7.31 14.45
C ARG A 461 -15.54 6.81 14.71
N GLY A 462 -14.53 7.66 14.64
CA GLY A 462 -13.12 7.30 14.68
C GLY A 462 -12.68 6.59 13.40
N PHE A 463 -11.98 5.46 13.54
CA PHE A 463 -11.34 4.76 12.41
C PHE A 463 -12.00 3.42 12.05
N SER A 464 -12.98 2.98 12.82
CA SER A 464 -13.62 1.66 12.67
C SER A 464 -14.89 1.78 11.84
N PHE A 465 -14.83 1.49 10.55
CA PHE A 465 -15.97 1.65 9.65
C PHE A 465 -15.86 0.78 8.39
N PRO A 466 -16.95 0.63 7.67
CA PRO A 466 -16.98 -0.02 6.37
C PRO A 466 -16.05 0.65 5.37
N THR A 467 -15.63 -0.11 4.39
CA THR A 467 -14.72 0.28 3.33
C THR A 467 -15.42 0.18 1.99
N GLU A 468 -14.72 0.46 0.89
CA GLU A 468 -15.20 0.18 -0.46
C GLU A 468 -15.54 -1.29 -0.70
N THR A 469 -15.11 -2.17 0.18
CA THR A 469 -15.30 -3.60 0.02
C THR A 469 -16.54 -4.09 0.73
N ASP A 470 -17.12 -5.15 0.19
CA ASP A 470 -18.27 -5.80 0.78
C ASP A 470 -17.97 -6.28 2.21
N THR A 471 -18.49 -5.55 3.19
CA THR A 471 -18.35 -5.89 4.60
C THR A 471 -19.27 -7.03 5.03
N GLN A 472 -20.19 -7.47 4.18
CA GLN A 472 -21.13 -8.55 4.52
C GLN A 472 -20.46 -9.90 4.68
N ASN A 473 -19.32 -10.09 4.01
CA ASN A 473 -18.52 -11.31 4.12
C ASN A 473 -17.58 -11.33 5.33
N PHE A 474 -17.54 -10.27 6.13
CA PHE A 474 -16.67 -10.16 7.28
C PHE A 474 -17.44 -10.26 8.60
N ALA A 475 -16.93 -11.05 9.52
CA ALA A 475 -17.53 -11.22 10.84
C ALA A 475 -17.42 -9.97 11.72
N GLU A 476 -16.49 -9.07 11.39
CA GLU A 476 -16.22 -7.83 12.12
C GLU A 476 -16.00 -6.68 11.13
N PRO A 477 -16.21 -5.41 11.55
CA PRO A 477 -15.91 -4.25 10.74
C PRO A 477 -14.47 -4.33 10.23
N PHE A 478 -14.35 -4.23 8.95
CA PHE A 478 -13.07 -4.25 8.28
C PHE A 478 -12.49 -2.84 8.21
N VAL A 479 -11.20 -2.72 8.41
CA VAL A 479 -10.50 -1.44 8.36
C VAL A 479 -9.53 -1.46 7.20
N GLU A 480 -9.81 -0.65 6.22
CA GLU A 480 -8.95 -0.47 5.05
C GLU A 480 -7.98 0.69 5.27
N GLU A 481 -6.78 0.58 4.71
CA GLU A 481 -5.73 1.59 4.90
C GLU A 481 -6.13 2.97 4.36
N GLY A 482 -6.77 3.02 3.19
CA GLY A 482 -7.21 4.27 2.57
C GLY A 482 -8.26 4.99 3.39
N SER A 483 -9.22 4.26 3.93
CA SER A 483 -10.25 4.83 4.81
C SER A 483 -9.66 5.36 6.12
N MET A 484 -8.63 4.72 6.68
CA MET A 484 -7.95 5.22 7.88
C MET A 484 -7.16 6.50 7.59
N SER A 485 -6.34 6.50 6.52
CA SER A 485 -5.57 7.69 6.15
C SER A 485 -6.49 8.86 5.80
N CYS A 486 -7.59 8.62 5.09
CA CYS A 486 -8.59 9.63 4.77
C CYS A 486 -9.40 10.09 6.00
N SER A 487 -9.58 9.26 7.04
CA SER A 487 -10.19 9.70 8.29
C SER A 487 -9.33 10.74 9.00
N ALA A 488 -8.03 10.47 9.17
CA ALA A 488 -7.11 11.43 9.75
C ALA A 488 -7.03 12.71 8.89
N LEU A 489 -6.91 12.55 7.56
CA LEU A 489 -6.83 13.68 6.63
C LEU A 489 -8.10 14.53 6.65
N THR A 490 -9.29 13.95 6.77
CA THR A 490 -10.56 14.68 6.88
C THR A 490 -10.55 15.66 8.05
N LEU A 491 -10.15 15.19 9.24
CA LEU A 491 -10.09 16.02 10.44
C LEU A 491 -9.01 17.11 10.32
N LEU A 492 -7.83 16.75 9.85
CA LEU A 492 -6.71 17.68 9.71
C LEU A 492 -6.96 18.73 8.60
N TYR A 493 -7.58 18.32 7.50
CA TYR A 493 -7.91 19.23 6.41
C TYR A 493 -8.99 20.23 6.82
N TYR A 494 -9.99 19.77 7.59
CA TYR A 494 -10.97 20.65 8.20
C TYR A 494 -10.30 21.68 9.11
N CYS A 495 -9.44 21.25 10.04
CA CYS A 495 -8.69 22.15 10.91
C CYS A 495 -7.80 23.14 10.13
N HIS A 496 -7.17 22.68 9.06
CA HIS A 496 -6.32 23.52 8.22
C HIS A 496 -7.12 24.65 7.52
N LYS A 497 -8.35 24.36 7.10
CA LYS A 497 -9.20 25.31 6.35
C LYS A 497 -10.05 26.23 7.24
N THR A 498 -10.45 25.77 8.41
CA THR A 498 -11.41 26.51 9.27
C THR A 498 -10.79 27.06 10.55
N GLY A 499 -9.59 26.60 10.90
CA GLY A 499 -8.89 26.95 12.12
C GLY A 499 -8.62 25.74 13.01
N ARG A 500 -7.65 25.92 13.91
CA ARG A 500 -7.18 24.86 14.80
C ARG A 500 -8.30 24.36 15.74
N ASN A 501 -8.49 23.03 15.80
CA ASN A 501 -9.41 22.36 16.71
C ASN A 501 -8.71 21.19 17.40
N GLU A 502 -8.40 21.34 18.69
CA GLU A 502 -7.58 20.39 19.44
C GLU A 502 -8.21 18.99 19.53
N LYS A 503 -9.54 18.89 19.65
CA LYS A 503 -10.20 17.58 19.71
C LYS A 503 -10.04 16.81 18.40
N TYR A 504 -10.10 17.47 17.24
CA TYR A 504 -9.92 16.84 15.94
C TYR A 504 -8.46 16.48 15.69
N ILE A 505 -7.52 17.34 16.10
CA ILE A 505 -6.08 17.06 15.99
C ILE A 505 -5.70 15.85 16.83
N ALA A 506 -6.20 15.76 18.08
CA ALA A 506 -5.97 14.62 18.96
C ALA A 506 -6.54 13.32 18.37
N ARG A 507 -7.78 13.35 17.87
CA ARG A 507 -8.40 12.19 17.21
C ARG A 507 -7.64 11.77 15.96
N ALA A 508 -7.20 12.72 15.15
CA ALA A 508 -6.38 12.43 13.98
C ALA A 508 -5.05 11.77 14.36
N LYS A 509 -4.40 12.20 15.45
CA LYS A 509 -3.19 11.54 15.98
C LYS A 509 -3.46 10.10 16.37
N GLU A 510 -4.54 9.82 17.09
CA GLU A 510 -4.93 8.45 17.44
C GLU A 510 -5.08 7.56 16.20
N ILE A 511 -5.75 8.07 15.16
CA ILE A 511 -5.93 7.38 13.90
C ILE A 511 -4.59 7.14 13.20
N LEU A 512 -3.72 8.15 13.14
CA LEU A 512 -2.39 8.03 12.52
C LEU A 512 -1.52 6.99 13.23
N VAL A 513 -1.57 6.94 14.58
CA VAL A 513 -0.84 5.94 15.36
C VAL A 513 -1.33 4.52 15.07
N LEU A 514 -2.63 4.32 15.01
CA LEU A 514 -3.21 3.02 14.64
C LEU A 514 -2.88 2.62 13.21
N HIS A 515 -2.89 3.59 12.29
CA HIS A 515 -2.56 3.38 10.89
C HIS A 515 -1.09 3.02 10.65
N GLU A 516 -0.18 3.27 11.61
CA GLU A 516 1.24 2.86 11.51
C GLU A 516 1.41 1.37 11.18
N SER A 517 0.45 0.52 11.54
CA SER A 517 0.48 -0.91 11.21
C SER A 517 0.40 -1.19 9.70
N TRP A 518 -0.18 -0.28 8.94
CA TRP A 518 -0.29 -0.35 7.48
C TRP A 518 0.86 0.37 6.76
N VAL A 519 1.74 1.05 7.51
CA VAL A 519 2.87 1.79 6.93
C VAL A 519 4.08 0.88 6.83
N MET A 520 4.58 0.68 5.62
CA MET A 520 5.68 -0.24 5.36
C MET A 520 7.01 0.28 5.87
N ARG A 521 7.81 -0.63 6.44
CA ARG A 521 9.09 -0.32 7.08
C ARG A 521 10.31 -0.89 6.33
N ALA A 522 10.09 -1.65 5.25
CA ALA A 522 11.20 -2.13 4.43
C ALA A 522 12.01 -0.96 3.87
N HIS A 523 13.32 -0.98 4.06
CA HIS A 523 14.23 0.08 3.59
C HIS A 523 14.49 -0.03 2.07
N ILE A 524 13.40 0.01 1.31
CA ILE A 524 13.36 0.03 -0.15
C ILE A 524 12.51 1.25 -0.52
N ALA A 525 13.09 2.28 -1.13
CA ALA A 525 12.47 3.59 -1.29
C ALA A 525 11.01 3.56 -1.82
N PRO A 526 10.62 2.75 -2.82
CA PRO A 526 9.23 2.65 -3.25
C PRO A 526 8.27 2.04 -2.22
N MET A 527 8.80 1.40 -1.16
CA MET A 527 8.03 0.77 -0.10
C MET A 527 8.08 1.56 1.22
N PHE A 528 9.22 2.20 1.50
CA PHE A 528 9.47 2.85 2.78
C PHE A 528 8.51 4.01 3.05
N ASN A 529 7.83 3.98 4.18
CA ASN A 529 6.73 4.89 4.54
C ASN A 529 5.58 4.95 3.52
N SER A 530 5.50 3.97 2.61
CA SER A 530 4.30 3.75 1.81
C SER A 530 3.27 2.94 2.58
N THR A 531 2.03 3.01 2.15
CA THR A 531 0.97 2.22 2.74
C THR A 531 0.86 0.85 2.08
N LEU A 532 0.62 -0.17 2.91
CA LEU A 532 0.34 -1.52 2.44
C LEU A 532 -1.08 -1.55 1.86
N ARG A 533 -1.19 -1.94 0.61
CA ARG A 533 -2.48 -2.18 -0.02
C ARG A 533 -2.56 -3.59 -0.58
N TRP A 534 -3.63 -4.27 -0.26
CA TRP A 534 -3.90 -5.66 -0.63
C TRP A 534 -5.11 -5.79 -1.56
N TRP A 535 -5.81 -4.69 -1.80
CA TRP A 535 -6.89 -4.64 -2.78
C TRP A 535 -6.37 -5.00 -4.18
N GLU A 536 -5.25 -4.40 -4.59
CA GLU A 536 -4.61 -4.69 -5.86
C GLU A 536 -4.11 -6.13 -5.96
N THR A 537 -3.75 -6.75 -4.85
CA THR A 537 -3.35 -8.16 -4.85
C THR A 537 -4.50 -9.08 -5.25
N LYS A 538 -5.73 -8.71 -4.91
CA LYS A 538 -6.93 -9.44 -5.32
C LYS A 538 -7.28 -9.20 -6.79
N TRP A 539 -7.25 -7.94 -7.20
CA TRP A 539 -7.75 -7.53 -8.51
C TRP A 539 -6.84 -7.95 -9.66
N GLU A 540 -5.57 -7.99 -9.38
CA GLU A 540 -4.58 -8.13 -10.36
C GLU A 540 -4.10 -9.48 -10.54
N GLY A 541 -4.60 -10.25 -9.65
CA GLY A 541 -4.41 -11.66 -9.71
C GLY A 541 -3.06 -11.96 -10.33
N ASP A 542 -1.98 -11.70 -9.62
CA ASP A 542 -1.03 -12.78 -9.67
C ASP A 542 -1.93 -14.00 -9.60
N LYS A 543 -2.02 -14.75 -10.68
CA LYS A 543 -2.94 -15.88 -10.80
C LYS A 543 -2.86 -16.84 -9.63
N ASP A 544 -1.82 -16.70 -8.81
CA ASP A 544 -1.51 -17.47 -7.62
C ASP A 544 -1.87 -16.72 -6.31
N GLY A 545 -2.35 -15.49 -6.35
CA GLY A 545 -2.82 -14.75 -5.17
C GLY A 545 -1.73 -14.32 -4.17
N ASN A 546 -0.47 -14.22 -4.61
CA ASN A 546 0.70 -14.07 -3.74
C ASN A 546 1.37 -12.71 -3.82
N ALA A 547 0.75 -11.72 -4.43
CA ALA A 547 1.37 -10.41 -4.63
C ALA A 547 1.11 -9.47 -3.45
N LEU A 548 2.17 -8.91 -2.89
CA LEU A 548 2.12 -7.83 -1.92
C LEU A 548 2.37 -6.50 -2.65
N CYS A 549 1.39 -5.61 -2.63
CA CYS A 549 1.51 -4.28 -3.20
C CYS A 549 1.86 -3.24 -2.17
N ALA A 550 2.81 -2.40 -2.50
CA ALA A 550 3.25 -1.30 -1.68
C ALA A 550 3.21 0.00 -2.46
N GLY A 551 2.92 1.08 -1.77
CA GLY A 551 3.05 2.41 -2.33
C GLY A 551 2.00 2.78 -3.35
N HIS A 552 0.78 2.30 -3.21
CA HIS A 552 -0.36 2.78 -3.98
C HIS A 552 -0.53 4.31 -3.87
N ALA A 553 -1.25 4.92 -4.79
CA ALA A 553 -1.58 6.36 -4.75
C ALA A 553 -2.11 6.83 -3.39
N TRP A 554 -2.81 6.00 -2.68
CA TRP A 554 -3.37 6.28 -1.36
C TRP A 554 -2.32 6.55 -0.27
N THR A 555 -1.09 6.11 -0.47
CA THR A 555 0.06 6.54 0.36
C THR A 555 0.12 8.06 0.49
N ILE A 556 -0.31 8.79 -0.54
CA ILE A 556 -0.21 10.24 -0.56
C ILE A 556 -1.24 10.87 0.38
N TRP A 557 -2.42 10.28 0.55
CA TRP A 557 -3.35 10.75 1.58
C TRP A 557 -2.78 10.61 2.99
N ARG A 558 -2.06 9.50 3.27
CA ARG A 558 -1.31 9.39 4.51
C ARG A 558 -0.23 10.45 4.61
N ALA A 559 0.54 10.66 3.56
CA ALA A 559 1.59 11.67 3.54
C ALA A 559 1.03 13.10 3.70
N GLU A 560 -0.12 13.42 3.09
CA GLU A 560 -0.81 14.69 3.27
C GLU A 560 -1.32 14.84 4.71
N ALA A 561 -1.85 13.79 5.31
CA ALA A 561 -2.27 13.80 6.71
C ALA A 561 -1.09 14.06 7.66
N ASP A 562 0.04 13.37 7.47
CA ASP A 562 1.26 13.61 8.24
C ASP A 562 1.77 15.06 8.07
N TYR A 563 1.75 15.59 6.84
CA TYR A 563 2.14 16.97 6.57
C TYR A 563 1.23 18.00 7.26
N LEU A 564 -0.08 17.82 7.20
CA LEU A 564 -1.02 18.74 7.86
C LEU A 564 -0.94 18.62 9.38
N TYR A 565 -0.68 17.42 9.90
CA TYR A 565 -0.41 17.26 11.32
C TYR A 565 0.83 18.06 11.75
N TYR A 566 1.93 17.97 10.98
CA TYR A 566 3.11 18.83 11.19
C TYR A 566 2.74 20.32 11.13
N LYS A 567 1.99 20.77 10.12
CA LYS A 567 1.60 22.19 9.98
C LYS A 567 0.81 22.71 11.17
N LEU A 568 0.01 21.88 11.79
CA LEU A 568 -0.84 22.22 12.93
C LEU A 568 -0.14 22.10 14.28
N THR A 569 0.89 21.26 14.39
CA THR A 569 1.53 20.93 15.68
C THR A 569 3.03 21.30 15.77
N GLY A 570 3.72 21.41 14.64
CA GLY A 570 5.18 21.57 14.57
C GLY A 570 5.97 20.25 14.74
N ASP A 571 5.32 19.09 14.72
CA ASP A 571 5.96 17.78 14.92
C ASP A 571 6.77 17.36 13.69
N GLU A 572 8.10 17.58 13.74
CA GLU A 572 9.04 17.31 12.66
C GLU A 572 9.11 15.82 12.23
N GLU A 573 8.76 14.90 13.13
CA GLU A 573 8.71 13.47 12.79
C GLU A 573 7.67 13.24 11.69
N HIS A 574 6.52 13.89 11.79
CA HIS A 574 5.46 13.80 10.79
C HIS A 574 5.84 14.46 9.45
N LEU A 575 6.66 15.52 9.46
CA LEU A 575 7.19 16.08 8.22
C LEU A 575 8.15 15.10 7.52
N LEU A 576 8.98 14.39 8.28
CA LEU A 576 9.87 13.35 7.72
C LEU A 576 9.06 12.17 7.15
N LYS A 577 8.03 11.72 7.87
CA LYS A 577 7.10 10.66 7.39
C LYS A 577 6.40 11.07 6.11
N ALA A 578 5.86 12.28 6.07
CA ALA A 578 5.23 12.85 4.88
C ALA A 578 6.19 12.87 3.68
N SER A 579 7.42 13.35 3.89
CA SER A 579 8.44 13.42 2.84
C SER A 579 8.78 12.04 2.29
N ASN A 580 9.01 11.06 3.15
CA ASN A 580 9.29 9.68 2.73
C ASN A 580 8.11 9.06 1.95
N GLY A 581 6.88 9.23 2.42
CA GLY A 581 5.66 8.75 1.76
C GLY A 581 5.48 9.34 0.36
N PHE A 582 5.73 10.64 0.21
CA PHE A 582 5.75 11.30 -1.10
C PHE A 582 6.81 10.74 -2.03
N MET A 583 8.03 10.68 -1.55
CA MET A 583 9.15 10.24 -2.36
C MET A 583 9.07 8.75 -2.71
N SER A 584 8.38 7.94 -1.91
CA SER A 584 8.06 6.57 -2.30
C SER A 584 7.22 6.51 -3.57
N ASN A 585 6.25 7.40 -3.71
CA ASN A 585 5.46 7.52 -4.94
C ASN A 585 6.25 8.09 -6.11
N PHE A 586 7.08 9.11 -5.87
CA PHE A 586 7.94 9.68 -6.90
C PHE A 586 8.94 8.68 -7.45
N SER A 587 9.47 7.81 -6.61
CA SER A 587 10.41 6.76 -7.00
C SER A 587 9.82 5.75 -8.00
N LYS A 588 8.49 5.75 -8.16
CA LYS A 588 7.76 4.93 -9.14
C LYS A 588 7.48 5.65 -10.47
N ILE A 589 7.97 6.85 -10.67
CA ILE A 589 7.91 7.55 -11.95
C ILE A 589 9.16 7.19 -12.76
N ASP A 590 8.97 6.58 -13.91
CA ASP A 590 10.07 6.18 -14.78
C ASP A 590 10.70 7.38 -15.53
N LYS A 591 11.80 7.12 -16.22
CA LYS A 591 12.52 8.16 -17.01
C LYS A 591 11.67 8.79 -18.13
N LYS A 592 10.61 8.13 -18.55
CA LYS A 592 9.66 8.65 -19.55
C LYS A 592 8.50 9.42 -18.91
N GLY A 593 8.48 9.52 -17.58
CA GLY A 593 7.44 10.19 -16.81
C GLY A 593 6.19 9.32 -16.58
N ARG A 594 6.21 8.05 -16.95
CA ARG A 594 5.07 7.17 -16.68
C ARG A 594 5.02 6.89 -15.19
N SER A 595 3.87 7.13 -14.58
CA SER A 595 3.60 6.89 -13.17
C SER A 595 2.99 5.50 -13.00
N TYR A 596 3.52 4.74 -12.08
CA TYR A 596 3.04 3.40 -11.76
C TYR A 596 2.28 3.43 -10.43
N THR A 597 1.22 2.64 -10.34
CA THR A 597 0.32 2.62 -9.19
C THR A 597 1.00 2.08 -7.95
N CYS A 598 1.67 0.94 -8.08
CA CYS A 598 2.26 0.26 -6.95
C CYS A 598 3.61 -0.34 -7.29
N TYR A 599 4.32 -0.79 -6.26
CA TYR A 599 5.61 -1.45 -6.38
C TYR A 599 5.53 -2.86 -5.80
N GLN A 600 5.94 -3.84 -6.59
CA GLN A 600 6.09 -5.22 -6.17
C GLN A 600 7.53 -5.66 -6.36
N PRO A 601 8.26 -5.96 -5.27
CA PRO A 601 9.63 -6.45 -5.38
C PRO A 601 9.67 -7.86 -5.99
N ASP A 602 10.63 -8.11 -6.86
CA ASP A 602 10.80 -9.41 -7.51
C ASP A 602 10.95 -10.58 -6.55
N TYR A 603 11.53 -10.36 -5.37
CA TYR A 603 11.72 -11.41 -4.39
C TYR A 603 10.40 -11.97 -3.83
N ILE A 604 9.30 -11.21 -3.88
CA ILE A 604 7.97 -11.68 -3.48
C ILE A 604 7.43 -12.69 -4.48
N THR A 605 7.76 -12.56 -5.76
CA THR A 605 7.36 -13.48 -6.82
C THR A 605 8.35 -14.62 -7.06
N GLY A 606 9.42 -14.70 -6.25
CA GLY A 606 10.47 -15.70 -6.40
C GLY A 606 11.59 -15.33 -7.37
N GLY A 607 11.54 -14.14 -7.98
CA GLY A 607 12.59 -13.64 -8.89
C GLY A 607 13.82 -13.06 -8.18
N GLY A 608 13.64 -12.68 -6.92
CA GLY A 608 14.68 -12.06 -6.11
C GLY A 608 14.89 -10.57 -6.43
N PHE A 609 15.29 -9.81 -5.43
CA PHE A 609 15.70 -8.44 -5.57
C PHE A 609 17.14 -8.39 -6.06
N THR A 610 17.38 -8.01 -7.30
CA THR A 610 18.73 -7.90 -7.84
C THR A 610 19.32 -6.54 -7.48
N ALA A 611 20.13 -6.50 -6.45
CA ALA A 611 20.93 -5.35 -6.06
C ALA A 611 22.04 -5.00 -7.07
N SER A 612 21.99 -5.52 -8.28
CA SER A 612 23.06 -5.35 -9.29
C SER A 612 23.15 -3.94 -9.89
N GLY A 613 22.43 -2.96 -9.34
CA GLY A 613 22.44 -1.58 -9.85
C GLY A 613 21.73 -1.40 -11.19
N LYS A 614 21.03 -2.41 -11.67
CA LYS A 614 20.05 -2.26 -12.74
C LYS A 614 18.82 -1.56 -12.20
N ASP A 615 18.13 -0.82 -13.06
CA ASP A 615 16.86 -0.18 -12.70
C ASP A 615 15.93 -1.23 -12.10
N VAL A 616 15.39 -0.97 -10.92
CA VAL A 616 14.42 -1.85 -10.29
C VAL A 616 13.21 -1.94 -11.22
N ASP A 617 12.81 -3.15 -11.56
CA ASP A 617 11.71 -3.35 -12.47
C ASP A 617 10.39 -3.08 -11.74
N PHE A 618 9.64 -2.08 -12.21
CA PHE A 618 8.33 -1.76 -11.69
C PHE A 618 7.32 -2.72 -12.29
N ARG A 619 6.89 -3.69 -11.51
CA ARG A 619 5.78 -4.54 -11.90
C ARG A 619 4.48 -3.85 -11.61
N ILE A 620 3.70 -3.75 -12.63
CA ILE A 620 2.30 -3.39 -12.52
C ILE A 620 1.59 -4.68 -12.19
N VAL A 621 1.05 -4.69 -11.02
CA VAL A 621 0.36 -5.86 -10.49
C VAL A 621 -1.00 -6.03 -11.16
N ASN A 622 -1.35 -5.21 -12.16
CA ASN A 622 -2.71 -5.07 -12.64
C ASN A 622 -2.86 -5.45 -14.08
N GLY A 623 -3.83 -6.27 -14.36
CA GLY A 623 -4.43 -6.37 -15.66
C GLY A 623 -5.09 -5.06 -16.16
N PHE A 624 -5.15 -4.01 -15.35
CA PHE A 624 -5.48 -2.66 -15.81
C PHE A 624 -4.34 -2.10 -16.65
N PRO A 625 -4.67 -1.40 -17.72
CA PRO A 625 -3.66 -0.73 -18.52
C PRO A 625 -2.80 0.14 -17.61
N LYS A 626 -1.51 0.11 -17.85
CA LYS A 626 -0.39 0.70 -17.08
C LYS A 626 -0.55 2.13 -16.58
N GLN A 627 -1.64 2.80 -16.85
CA GLN A 627 -1.82 4.24 -16.65
C GLN A 627 -3.08 4.62 -15.89
N THR A 628 -3.93 3.68 -15.51
CA THR A 628 -5.23 3.99 -14.95
C THR A 628 -5.16 4.76 -13.65
N ASP A 629 -4.41 4.29 -12.69
CA ASP A 629 -4.23 4.99 -11.41
C ASP A 629 -3.21 6.12 -11.50
N SER A 630 -2.55 6.28 -12.62
CA SER A 630 -1.68 7.42 -12.86
C SER A 630 -2.41 8.77 -12.79
N GLY A 631 -3.71 8.77 -13.07
CA GLY A 631 -4.58 9.94 -12.91
C GLY A 631 -4.71 10.31 -11.44
N LEU A 632 -5.15 9.38 -10.61
CA LEU A 632 -5.33 9.59 -9.18
C LEU A 632 -3.99 9.88 -8.48
N SER A 633 -2.93 9.12 -8.78
CA SER A 633 -1.60 9.38 -8.24
C SER A 633 -1.14 10.81 -8.54
N ARG A 634 -1.27 11.28 -9.80
CA ARG A 634 -0.90 12.64 -10.17
C ARG A 634 -1.74 13.68 -9.47
N TYR A 635 -3.04 13.45 -9.33
CA TYR A 635 -3.94 14.35 -8.64
C TYR A 635 -3.55 14.52 -7.18
N VAL A 636 -3.41 13.41 -6.46
CA VAL A 636 -3.18 13.46 -5.01
C VAL A 636 -1.83 14.09 -4.71
N TRP A 637 -0.74 13.68 -5.36
CA TRP A 637 0.57 14.28 -5.10
C TRP A 637 0.71 15.72 -5.59
N SER A 638 -0.04 16.16 -6.63
CA SER A 638 -0.04 17.56 -7.04
C SER A 638 -0.61 18.50 -5.97
N ARG A 639 -1.43 18.00 -5.05
CA ARG A 639 -2.02 18.79 -3.96
C ARG A 639 -1.01 19.11 -2.87
N ALA A 640 -0.38 18.08 -2.36
CA ALA A 640 0.38 18.19 -1.13
C ALA A 640 1.89 18.38 -1.39
N MET A 641 2.34 17.98 -2.57
CA MET A 641 3.75 17.98 -2.91
C MET A 641 4.39 19.35 -2.81
N CYS A 642 3.75 20.39 -3.35
CA CYS A 642 4.27 21.75 -3.32
C CYS A 642 4.51 22.24 -1.89
N GLY A 643 3.64 21.88 -0.96
CA GLY A 643 3.80 22.21 0.45
C GLY A 643 4.98 21.48 1.09
N ILE A 644 4.96 20.15 1.05
CA ILE A 644 5.96 19.30 1.72
C ILE A 644 7.38 19.55 1.20
N LEU A 645 7.54 19.59 -0.10
CA LEU A 645 8.86 19.75 -0.71
C LEU A 645 9.39 21.17 -0.54
N LYS A 646 8.51 22.16 -0.51
CA LYS A 646 8.89 23.56 -0.21
C LYS A 646 9.38 23.69 1.24
N GLU A 647 8.68 23.12 2.21
CA GLU A 647 9.11 23.09 3.61
C GLU A 647 10.48 22.42 3.78
N LYS A 648 10.78 21.43 2.98
CA LYS A 648 12.09 20.73 2.99
C LYS A 648 13.15 21.39 2.13
N GLY A 649 12.88 22.56 1.56
CA GLY A 649 13.84 23.24 0.69
C GLY A 649 14.19 22.46 -0.59
N VAL A 650 13.28 21.61 -1.06
CA VAL A 650 13.47 20.77 -2.25
C VAL A 650 12.98 21.49 -3.52
N PHE A 651 12.26 22.61 -3.36
CA PHE A 651 11.86 23.55 -4.41
C PHE A 651 12.59 24.87 -4.27
#